data_b88410929c815c7473b132cd6ecb01b3
#
_entry.id   b88410929c815c7473b132cd6ecb01b3
#
_cell.length_a   1.000
_cell.length_b   1.000
_cell.length_c   1.000
_cell.angle_alpha   90.00
_cell.angle_beta   90.00
_cell.angle_gamma   90.00
#
_symmetry.space_group_name_H-M   'P 1'
#
loop_
_entity.id
_entity.type
_entity.pdbx_description
1 polymer ?
#
loop_
_entity_poly.entity_id
_entity_poly.type
_entity_poly.pdbx_seq_one_letter_code
_entity_poly.pdbx_strand_id
1 'polypeptide(L)'
;MCDHCSNQGIENAERIADTAAAPDEMPKTYDPSSVEERLYKKWEERGYFHSEPNPDKPPYTIVIPPPNITGQLHMGHALDETMQDILIRYKRMSGFETLWLPGTDHASIATEVKVVNKLAAEGISKTDIGREGFLKHAWAWKKEYGGRIVTQLRKLGSSCDWERERFTMDDGCSRAVTKVFVDLYKKGLIYRGDRIVNWCPHCKTAISNAEVDFVEQPSNLWHVRYDAPDGSYSIICATTRPETILGDTGIAVNPNDPRYTEIVGKTVVVPIIGREIPIVADEYVEMDFGTGAVKITPSHDPNDFEVGQRTGLPRMCVFTEDGHINELGGKYAGLTTKECRKIFVEDLRQCGALVKIEPYSHNVGTCYRCGTTIEPMVSKQWFVAVKDLAEPAIKAVESGRIRFVPERYAQTYYNWMYNIRDWCISRQLWWGHRIPAYYCDCCGETIVEENAPERCPKCGSTNLHQDDDVLDTWFSSGMWPFSTLGWPDKTPELKYYYPTSTLATGYDLIFFWIARMIMFGLYVMGDVPFDTVYIHGMVRDEQGRKMSKSLGNGIDPLEIIKEYGADSLRFSLTSGTAAGTDMRYQPKKVEAARNFCNKVYNASRFVMMNLGDGELYPVDMSITDIADKWILHRLNEVAEAVTANLDSFDLNLAVDKIYSFIWTEFCDWYIEMAKPRLYGEDEAQKANVRAILVHVLKNSMKLLHPFMPFITEDIYTRLPGSEETIMLSAWPKADAAFSFPAEAAAADGLMDMVRAIRNVRAEMNVPSAKRAHVTIVTNAANEAACRAAAPYLNKLAGASTVSVQLDKSGIDRNAVSVVSTLGEAFMPMNELIDIAKELDRLAKDRKHWQSEVSRAEGKLNNQGFLAKAPEKVVEEERSKLEKAKEMLAKLEARIAEMQSM
;
A
#
# COMPACT_ATOMS: atom_id res chain seq x y z
N MET A 1 53.15 -45.10 6.59
CA MET A 1 53.88 -44.95 5.33
C MET A 1 52.92 -44.34 4.33
N CYS A 2 53.00 -43.15 3.94
CA CYS A 2 54.00 -42.15 3.70
C CYS A 2 53.52 -40.79 4.10
N ASP A 3 54.39 -40.09 4.81
CA ASP A 3 54.46 -38.66 4.93
C ASP A 3 54.70 -37.97 3.56
N HIS A 4 54.33 -36.74 3.51
CA HIS A 4 54.68 -35.66 2.58
C HIS A 4 53.49 -35.10 1.83
N CYS A 5 52.93 -34.03 2.40
CA CYS A 5 52.75 -32.79 1.66
C CYS A 5 52.68 -31.62 2.66
N SER A 6 53.80 -30.95 2.65
CA SER A 6 54.10 -29.76 3.42
C SER A 6 53.31 -28.51 3.01
N ASN A 7 53.01 -27.72 4.03
CA ASN A 7 52.85 -26.25 4.05
C ASN A 7 53.52 -25.53 2.83
N GLN A 8 52.69 -24.83 2.06
CA GLN A 8 52.99 -23.55 1.40
C GLN A 8 51.70 -22.96 0.84
N GLY A 9 51.19 -21.90 1.42
CA GLY A 9 50.01 -21.21 0.90
C GLY A 9 49.37 -20.20 1.85
N ILE A 10 50.13 -19.73 2.84
CA ILE A 10 49.73 -18.57 3.62
C ILE A 10 50.84 -17.53 3.51
N GLU A 11 50.76 -16.68 2.47
CA GLU A 11 51.40 -15.37 2.39
C GLU A 11 51.01 -14.78 1.04
N ASN A 12 49.90 -14.03 0.99
CA ASN A 12 49.66 -12.92 0.07
C ASN A 12 48.25 -12.35 0.35
N ALA A 13 48.02 -11.96 1.61
CA ALA A 13 47.06 -10.91 1.89
C ALA A 13 47.82 -9.58 1.67
N GLU A 14 47.88 -9.14 0.43
CA GLU A 14 48.25 -7.76 0.14
C GLU A 14 47.25 -6.86 0.83
N ARG A 15 47.72 -6.16 1.86
CA ARG A 15 47.09 -4.96 2.40
C ARG A 15 46.90 -4.02 1.20
N ILE A 16 45.68 -3.91 0.71
CA ILE A 16 45.25 -2.75 -0.05
C ILE A 16 45.27 -1.59 0.95
N ALA A 17 46.38 -0.84 0.96
CA ALA A 17 46.42 0.43 1.64
C ALA A 17 45.35 1.29 0.97
N ASP A 18 44.32 1.64 1.76
CA ASP A 18 43.38 2.68 1.42
C ASP A 18 44.14 4.00 1.29
N THR A 19 44.68 4.26 0.12
CA THR A 19 45.04 5.59 -0.30
C THR A 19 43.73 6.32 -0.43
N ALA A 20 43.46 7.28 0.48
CA ALA A 20 42.38 8.24 0.35
C ALA A 20 42.49 8.87 -1.04
N ALA A 21 41.76 8.33 -2.00
CA ALA A 21 41.61 8.95 -3.31
C ALA A 21 41.00 10.36 -3.06
N ALA A 22 41.56 11.37 -3.71
CA ALA A 22 40.94 12.69 -3.76
C ALA A 22 39.44 12.51 -4.09
N PRO A 23 38.52 13.30 -3.49
CA PRO A 23 37.08 13.09 -3.68
C PRO A 23 36.79 13.14 -5.16
N ASP A 24 36.36 12.01 -5.70
CA ASP A 24 35.94 11.88 -7.11
C ASP A 24 34.92 12.98 -7.40
N GLU A 25 35.18 13.77 -8.42
CA GLU A 25 34.32 14.90 -8.78
C GLU A 25 32.95 14.37 -9.11
N MET A 26 31.93 14.76 -8.32
CA MET A 26 30.53 14.33 -8.55
C MET A 26 30.12 14.65 -10.00
N PRO A 27 29.58 13.66 -10.76
CA PRO A 27 29.05 13.91 -12.10
C PRO A 27 28.08 15.09 -12.14
N LYS A 28 27.94 15.73 -13.32
CA LYS A 28 27.03 16.87 -13.45
C LYS A 28 25.55 16.52 -13.26
N THR A 29 25.20 15.27 -13.55
CA THR A 29 23.83 14.75 -13.45
C THR A 29 23.84 13.46 -12.64
N TYR A 30 22.79 13.28 -11.81
CA TYR A 30 22.57 12.01 -11.12
C TYR A 30 22.05 10.97 -12.09
N ASP A 31 22.72 9.82 -12.14
CA ASP A 31 22.29 8.65 -12.89
C ASP A 31 22.00 7.49 -11.93
N PRO A 32 20.72 7.22 -11.62
CA PRO A 32 20.34 6.13 -10.72
C PRO A 32 20.88 4.76 -11.16
N SER A 33 20.89 4.49 -12.47
CA SER A 33 21.27 3.16 -13.00
C SER A 33 22.71 2.76 -12.66
N SER A 34 23.62 3.72 -12.61
CA SER A 34 25.02 3.50 -12.25
C SER A 34 25.25 3.35 -10.75
N VAL A 35 24.36 3.93 -9.94
CA VAL A 35 24.49 3.99 -8.48
C VAL A 35 23.81 2.81 -7.81
N GLU A 36 22.56 2.50 -8.20
CA GLU A 36 21.69 1.53 -7.52
C GLU A 36 22.27 0.12 -7.49
N GLU A 37 22.72 -0.39 -8.63
CA GLU A 37 23.26 -1.74 -8.72
C GLU A 37 24.58 -1.90 -7.92
N ARG A 38 25.46 -0.92 -8.02
CA ARG A 38 26.75 -0.90 -7.31
C ARG A 38 26.55 -0.85 -5.80
N LEU A 39 25.65 0.01 -5.30
CA LEU A 39 25.40 0.15 -3.87
C LEU A 39 24.68 -1.06 -3.31
N TYR A 40 23.65 -1.58 -4.00
CA TYR A 40 22.92 -2.74 -3.52
C TYR A 40 23.84 -3.96 -3.38
N LYS A 41 24.68 -4.21 -4.38
CA LYS A 41 25.68 -5.27 -4.32
C LYS A 41 26.66 -5.07 -3.15
N LYS A 42 27.15 -3.84 -2.92
CA LYS A 42 28.01 -3.53 -1.76
C LYS A 42 27.31 -3.86 -0.46
N TRP A 43 26.04 -3.50 -0.30
CA TRP A 43 25.28 -3.73 0.92
C TRP A 43 25.09 -5.24 1.22
N GLU A 44 24.77 -6.04 0.20
CA GLU A 44 24.69 -7.50 0.35
C GLU A 44 26.05 -8.13 0.69
N GLU A 45 27.10 -7.79 -0.06
CA GLU A 45 28.45 -8.34 0.16
C GLU A 45 29.01 -7.99 1.56
N ARG A 46 28.60 -6.86 2.14
CA ARG A 46 29.00 -6.43 3.49
C ARG A 46 28.09 -6.95 4.59
N GLY A 47 27.01 -7.64 4.25
CA GLY A 47 26.03 -8.19 5.21
C GLY A 47 25.27 -7.13 5.99
N TYR A 48 25.06 -5.92 5.46
CA TYR A 48 24.39 -4.84 6.20
C TYR A 48 22.91 -5.09 6.48
N PHE A 49 22.30 -6.07 5.80
CA PHE A 49 20.92 -6.47 6.01
C PHE A 49 20.76 -7.64 6.98
N HIS A 50 21.85 -8.38 7.21
CA HIS A 50 21.85 -9.56 8.08
C HIS A 50 21.73 -9.15 9.54
N SER A 51 20.96 -9.92 10.31
CA SER A 51 20.68 -9.67 11.71
C SER A 51 20.84 -10.95 12.53
N GLU A 52 21.56 -10.86 13.63
CA GLU A 52 21.74 -11.94 14.59
C GLU A 52 21.16 -11.55 15.97
N PRO A 53 20.60 -12.51 16.73
CA PRO A 53 20.12 -12.23 18.08
C PRO A 53 21.18 -11.54 18.95
N ASN A 54 20.90 -10.30 19.36
CA ASN A 54 21.81 -9.47 20.14
C ASN A 54 21.13 -9.00 21.43
N PRO A 55 21.45 -9.58 22.61
CA PRO A 55 20.79 -9.23 23.88
C PRO A 55 21.03 -7.79 24.34
N ASP A 56 22.02 -7.10 23.78
CA ASP A 56 22.38 -5.72 24.16
C ASP A 56 21.54 -4.68 23.37
N LYS A 57 20.75 -5.12 22.37
CA LYS A 57 19.88 -4.27 21.56
C LYS A 57 18.43 -4.74 21.63
N PRO A 58 17.45 -3.85 21.59
CA PRO A 58 16.05 -4.25 21.43
C PRO A 58 15.81 -4.76 20.00
N PRO A 59 15.05 -5.87 19.83
CA PRO A 59 14.70 -6.35 18.50
C PRO A 59 13.64 -5.46 17.83
N TYR A 60 13.72 -5.34 16.51
CA TYR A 60 12.63 -4.84 15.69
C TYR A 60 12.46 -5.73 14.47
N THR A 61 11.35 -6.45 14.42
CA THR A 61 11.13 -7.52 13.44
C THR A 61 9.91 -7.24 12.60
N ILE A 62 10.07 -7.36 11.29
CA ILE A 62 8.97 -7.42 10.31
C ILE A 62 9.12 -8.72 9.52
N VAL A 63 8.05 -9.51 9.43
CA VAL A 63 7.96 -10.59 8.45
C VAL A 63 7.20 -10.08 7.24
N ILE A 64 7.78 -10.22 6.06
CA ILE A 64 7.16 -9.76 4.82
C ILE A 64 5.81 -10.47 4.60
N PRO A 65 4.76 -9.80 4.10
CA PRO A 65 3.64 -10.50 3.50
C PRO A 65 4.15 -11.31 2.30
N PRO A 66 4.27 -12.64 2.39
CA PRO A 66 5.01 -13.38 1.39
C PRO A 66 4.30 -13.31 0.04
N PRO A 67 4.90 -12.72 -1.03
CA PRO A 67 4.25 -12.60 -2.31
C PRO A 67 3.95 -13.97 -2.92
N ASN A 68 2.76 -14.11 -3.51
CA ASN A 68 2.34 -15.30 -4.23
C ASN A 68 3.19 -15.53 -5.49
N ILE A 69 3.72 -16.73 -5.69
CA ILE A 69 4.50 -17.10 -6.88
C ILE A 69 3.66 -17.21 -8.17
N THR A 70 2.61 -16.43 -8.29
CA THR A 70 1.69 -16.42 -9.44
C THR A 70 2.13 -15.54 -10.60
N GLY A 71 3.23 -14.82 -10.43
CA GLY A 71 3.81 -13.94 -11.45
C GLY A 71 4.66 -12.83 -10.81
N GLN A 72 4.96 -11.80 -11.60
CA GLN A 72 5.75 -10.65 -11.15
C GLN A 72 4.99 -9.75 -10.16
N LEU A 73 5.73 -9.00 -9.35
CA LEU A 73 5.20 -7.98 -8.46
C LEU A 73 4.56 -6.83 -9.26
N HIS A 74 3.66 -6.10 -8.63
CA HIS A 74 2.99 -4.91 -9.15
C HIS A 74 3.14 -3.74 -8.16
N MET A 75 2.62 -2.56 -8.53
CA MET A 75 2.75 -1.34 -7.73
C MET A 75 2.22 -1.45 -6.29
N GLY A 76 1.22 -2.31 -6.04
CA GLY A 76 0.74 -2.59 -4.67
C GLY A 76 1.81 -3.21 -3.78
N HIS A 77 2.57 -4.18 -4.32
CA HIS A 77 3.70 -4.76 -3.60
C HIS A 77 4.83 -3.73 -3.41
N ALA A 78 5.12 -2.90 -4.43
CA ALA A 78 6.14 -1.87 -4.28
C ALA A 78 5.80 -0.86 -3.18
N LEU A 79 4.50 -0.54 -2.98
CA LEU A 79 4.03 0.29 -1.88
C LEU A 79 4.26 -0.39 -0.53
N ASP A 80 3.76 -1.63 -0.38
CA ASP A 80 3.84 -2.42 0.85
C ASP A 80 5.30 -2.59 1.29
N GLU A 81 6.16 -3.04 0.40
CA GLU A 81 7.58 -3.27 0.67
C GLU A 81 8.34 -1.98 0.98
N THR A 82 7.99 -0.88 0.31
CA THR A 82 8.60 0.43 0.59
C THR A 82 8.27 0.90 2.01
N MET A 83 7.03 0.73 2.46
CA MET A 83 6.62 1.12 3.81
C MET A 83 7.33 0.31 4.89
N GLN A 84 7.50 -0.99 4.69
CA GLN A 84 8.24 -1.86 5.59
C GLN A 84 9.73 -1.48 5.66
N ASP A 85 10.37 -1.26 4.50
CA ASP A 85 11.78 -0.90 4.43
C ASP A 85 12.09 0.43 5.12
N ILE A 86 11.18 1.41 5.01
CA ILE A 86 11.28 2.69 5.72
C ILE A 86 11.38 2.46 7.23
N LEU A 87 10.48 1.65 7.79
CA LEU A 87 10.46 1.34 9.21
C LEU A 87 11.72 0.58 9.66
N ILE A 88 12.14 -0.40 8.88
CA ILE A 88 13.35 -1.19 9.14
C ILE A 88 14.60 -0.30 9.14
N ARG A 89 14.79 0.54 8.10
CA ARG A 89 15.95 1.45 8.01
C ARG A 89 15.95 2.46 9.14
N TYR A 90 14.81 3.06 9.45
CA TYR A 90 14.65 3.98 10.57
C TYR A 90 15.04 3.33 11.92
N LYS A 91 14.50 2.14 12.22
CA LYS A 91 14.78 1.43 13.48
C LYS A 91 16.22 0.94 13.55
N ARG A 92 16.82 0.50 12.42
CA ARG A 92 18.25 0.14 12.35
C ARG A 92 19.14 1.32 12.74
N MET A 93 18.92 2.49 12.16
CA MET A 93 19.65 3.70 12.50
C MET A 93 19.34 4.20 13.92
N SER A 94 18.20 3.83 14.50
CA SER A 94 17.81 4.15 15.88
C SER A 94 18.42 3.20 16.92
N GLY A 95 19.24 2.24 16.52
CA GLY A 95 19.98 1.35 17.40
C GLY A 95 19.30 0.03 17.75
N PHE A 96 18.20 -0.32 17.06
CA PHE A 96 17.57 -1.63 17.19
C PHE A 96 18.35 -2.70 16.41
N GLU A 97 18.27 -3.94 16.89
CA GLU A 97 18.62 -5.10 16.06
C GLU A 97 17.44 -5.43 15.16
N THR A 98 17.57 -5.20 13.84
CA THR A 98 16.43 -5.25 12.93
C THR A 98 16.45 -6.47 12.04
N LEU A 99 15.40 -7.27 12.10
CA LEU A 99 15.18 -8.37 11.17
C LEU A 99 14.00 -8.05 10.24
N TRP A 100 14.27 -7.91 8.96
CA TRP A 100 13.23 -7.94 7.93
C TRP A 100 13.32 -9.26 7.16
N LEU A 101 12.43 -10.20 7.54
CA LEU A 101 12.48 -11.57 7.05
C LEU A 101 11.72 -11.69 5.72
N PRO A 102 12.42 -12.01 4.61
CA PRO A 102 11.80 -12.18 3.30
C PRO A 102 11.26 -13.60 3.08
N GLY A 103 10.35 -13.74 2.14
CA GLY A 103 9.88 -15.04 1.68
C GLY A 103 8.83 -14.95 0.60
N THR A 104 8.36 -16.13 0.15
CA THR A 104 7.31 -16.26 -0.88
C THR A 104 6.28 -17.30 -0.48
N ASP A 105 5.02 -17.12 -0.96
CA ASP A 105 3.91 -18.04 -0.71
C ASP A 105 3.66 -18.93 -1.92
N HIS A 106 3.43 -20.22 -1.66
CA HIS A 106 3.10 -21.21 -2.68
C HIS A 106 1.74 -20.99 -3.34
N ALA A 107 0.82 -20.28 -2.66
CA ALA A 107 -0.47 -19.80 -3.17
C ALA A 107 -1.35 -20.89 -3.83
N SER A 108 -1.39 -22.08 -3.26
CA SER A 108 -2.22 -23.26 -3.65
C SER A 108 -3.00 -23.13 -4.97
N ILE A 109 -4.28 -22.73 -4.91
CA ILE A 109 -5.19 -22.61 -6.06
C ILE A 109 -4.61 -21.71 -7.15
N ALA A 110 -4.09 -20.56 -6.75
CA ALA A 110 -3.67 -19.52 -7.70
C ALA A 110 -2.46 -19.98 -8.54
N THR A 111 -1.51 -20.68 -7.93
CA THR A 111 -0.34 -21.24 -8.62
C THR A 111 -0.73 -22.46 -9.44
N GLU A 112 -1.56 -23.37 -8.91
CA GLU A 112 -2.03 -24.53 -9.64
C GLU A 112 -2.72 -24.13 -10.95
N VAL A 113 -3.64 -23.16 -10.92
CA VAL A 113 -4.32 -22.63 -12.12
C VAL A 113 -3.32 -22.10 -13.15
N LYS A 114 -2.26 -21.41 -12.71
CA LYS A 114 -1.20 -20.90 -13.62
C LYS A 114 -0.42 -22.01 -14.28
N VAL A 115 -0.04 -23.03 -13.52
CA VAL A 115 0.70 -24.19 -14.04
C VAL A 115 -0.18 -25.01 -14.99
N VAL A 116 -1.46 -25.25 -14.63
CA VAL A 116 -2.44 -25.94 -15.49
C VAL A 116 -2.61 -25.19 -16.82
N ASN A 117 -2.78 -23.87 -16.79
CA ASN A 117 -2.92 -23.07 -18.00
C ASN A 117 -1.66 -23.09 -18.89
N LYS A 118 -0.47 -23.10 -18.28
CA LYS A 118 0.79 -23.24 -19.02
C LYS A 118 0.86 -24.60 -19.70
N LEU A 119 0.59 -25.69 -18.97
CA LEU A 119 0.56 -27.04 -19.52
C LEU A 119 -0.48 -27.19 -20.65
N ALA A 120 -1.68 -26.64 -20.47
CA ALA A 120 -2.72 -26.67 -21.49
C ALA A 120 -2.32 -25.93 -22.77
N ALA A 121 -1.58 -24.83 -22.66
CA ALA A 121 -1.02 -24.11 -23.81
C ALA A 121 0.05 -24.95 -24.55
N GLU A 122 0.71 -25.87 -23.85
CA GLU A 122 1.65 -26.85 -24.38
C GLU A 122 0.96 -28.15 -24.87
N GLY A 123 -0.36 -28.24 -24.77
CA GLY A 123 -1.16 -29.43 -25.16
C GLY A 123 -1.10 -30.57 -24.16
N ILE A 124 -0.69 -30.30 -22.92
CA ILE A 124 -0.53 -31.31 -21.85
C ILE A 124 -1.67 -31.18 -20.86
N SER A 125 -2.40 -32.28 -20.59
CA SER A 125 -3.39 -32.32 -19.52
C SER A 125 -2.72 -32.69 -18.18
N LYS A 126 -3.16 -32.04 -17.12
CA LYS A 126 -2.74 -32.37 -15.74
C LYS A 126 -2.95 -33.85 -15.41
N THR A 127 -4.07 -34.44 -15.85
CA THR A 127 -4.41 -35.83 -15.60
C THR A 127 -3.49 -36.81 -16.33
N ASP A 128 -3.00 -36.46 -17.52
CA ASP A 128 -2.15 -37.36 -18.32
C ASP A 128 -0.76 -37.58 -17.70
N ILE A 129 -0.23 -36.55 -17.02
CA ILE A 129 1.08 -36.62 -16.37
C ILE A 129 1.02 -37.07 -14.91
N GLY A 130 -0.18 -37.13 -14.33
CA GLY A 130 -0.40 -37.50 -12.93
C GLY A 130 0.20 -36.51 -11.92
N ARG A 131 -0.03 -36.78 -10.62
CA ARG A 131 0.36 -35.89 -9.51
C ARG A 131 1.87 -35.60 -9.50
N GLU A 132 2.70 -36.64 -9.63
CA GLU A 132 4.16 -36.46 -9.59
C GLU A 132 4.69 -35.64 -10.77
N GLY A 133 4.16 -35.92 -11.98
CA GLY A 133 4.52 -35.13 -13.17
C GLY A 133 4.12 -33.66 -13.02
N PHE A 134 2.92 -33.41 -12.54
CA PHE A 134 2.43 -32.05 -12.28
C PHE A 134 3.29 -31.31 -11.25
N LEU A 135 3.64 -31.94 -10.14
CA LEU A 135 4.48 -31.34 -9.09
C LEU A 135 5.86 -30.94 -9.61
N LYS A 136 6.46 -31.70 -10.53
CA LYS A 136 7.73 -31.29 -11.17
C LYS A 136 7.58 -29.96 -11.90
N HIS A 137 6.50 -29.76 -12.63
CA HIS A 137 6.21 -28.49 -13.31
C HIS A 137 5.93 -27.35 -12.31
N ALA A 138 5.21 -27.64 -11.21
CA ALA A 138 4.93 -26.64 -10.18
C ALA A 138 6.19 -26.18 -9.44
N TRP A 139 7.12 -27.08 -9.12
CA TRP A 139 8.41 -26.73 -8.55
C TRP A 139 9.31 -25.94 -9.51
N ALA A 140 9.29 -26.28 -10.82
CA ALA A 140 9.98 -25.49 -11.84
C ALA A 140 9.41 -24.07 -11.94
N TRP A 141 8.07 -23.94 -11.86
CA TRP A 141 7.37 -22.65 -11.78
C TRP A 141 7.81 -21.84 -10.58
N LYS A 142 7.87 -22.45 -9.38
CA LYS A 142 8.37 -21.81 -8.15
C LYS A 142 9.78 -21.27 -8.33
N LYS A 143 10.68 -22.04 -8.92
CA LYS A 143 12.06 -21.61 -9.15
C LYS A 143 12.13 -20.38 -10.06
N GLU A 144 11.34 -20.36 -11.12
CA GLU A 144 11.30 -19.25 -12.09
C GLU A 144 10.73 -17.97 -11.47
N TYR A 145 9.51 -18.03 -10.93
CA TYR A 145 8.79 -16.84 -10.46
C TYR A 145 9.21 -16.38 -9.07
N GLY A 146 9.57 -17.28 -8.16
CA GLY A 146 10.18 -16.92 -6.87
C GLY A 146 11.48 -16.13 -7.06
N GLY A 147 12.38 -16.59 -7.92
CA GLY A 147 13.61 -15.86 -8.24
C GLY A 147 13.37 -14.48 -8.86
N ARG A 148 12.32 -14.35 -9.71
CA ARG A 148 11.94 -13.06 -10.29
C ARG A 148 11.43 -12.08 -9.25
N ILE A 149 10.59 -12.53 -8.31
CA ILE A 149 10.07 -11.72 -7.18
C ILE A 149 11.24 -11.16 -6.37
N VAL A 150 12.17 -12.02 -5.96
CA VAL A 150 13.34 -11.64 -5.18
C VAL A 150 14.19 -10.60 -5.93
N THR A 151 14.37 -10.77 -7.25
CA THR A 151 15.08 -9.78 -8.08
C THR A 151 14.36 -8.43 -8.11
N GLN A 152 13.01 -8.42 -8.17
CA GLN A 152 12.25 -7.17 -8.16
C GLN A 152 12.37 -6.44 -6.81
N LEU A 153 12.36 -7.16 -5.69
CA LEU A 153 12.56 -6.59 -4.35
C LEU A 153 13.96 -5.98 -4.21
N ARG A 154 15.00 -6.68 -4.70
CA ARG A 154 16.36 -6.14 -4.70
C ARG A 154 16.48 -4.85 -5.52
N LYS A 155 15.87 -4.81 -6.70
CA LYS A 155 15.85 -3.59 -7.53
C LYS A 155 15.07 -2.44 -6.92
N LEU A 156 14.06 -2.72 -6.08
CA LEU A 156 13.34 -1.71 -5.29
C LEU A 156 14.21 -1.14 -4.14
N GLY A 157 15.31 -1.81 -3.79
CA GLY A 157 16.18 -1.42 -2.70
C GLY A 157 15.78 -1.99 -1.34
N SER A 158 14.99 -3.05 -1.31
CA SER A 158 14.51 -3.68 -0.07
C SER A 158 15.68 -4.23 0.74
N SER A 159 15.80 -3.82 2.02
CA SER A 159 16.89 -4.23 2.92
C SER A 159 16.55 -5.49 3.74
N CYS A 160 16.02 -6.51 3.04
CA CYS A 160 15.68 -7.80 3.62
C CYS A 160 16.94 -8.60 3.98
N ASP A 161 16.84 -9.40 5.03
CA ASP A 161 17.85 -10.41 5.37
C ASP A 161 17.72 -11.62 4.43
N TRP A 162 18.41 -11.57 3.29
CA TRP A 162 18.34 -12.57 2.22
C TRP A 162 18.92 -13.93 2.62
N GLU A 163 19.75 -14.01 3.65
CA GLU A 163 20.27 -15.26 4.17
C GLU A 163 19.18 -16.07 4.88
N ARG A 164 18.12 -15.39 5.32
CA ARG A 164 16.93 -15.97 5.99
C ARG A 164 15.71 -16.06 5.09
N GLU A 165 15.88 -16.03 3.75
CA GLU A 165 14.76 -16.18 2.79
C GLU A 165 14.01 -17.49 3.04
N ARG A 166 12.67 -17.40 3.14
CA ARG A 166 11.80 -18.55 3.41
C ARG A 166 10.79 -18.76 2.28
N PHE A 167 10.27 -19.96 2.25
CA PHE A 167 9.17 -20.36 1.36
C PHE A 167 8.14 -21.13 2.18
N THR A 168 6.86 -20.83 2.02
CA THR A 168 5.79 -21.45 2.83
C THR A 168 5.74 -22.97 2.75
N MET A 169 6.34 -23.59 1.71
CA MET A 169 6.50 -25.04 1.57
C MET A 169 7.95 -25.54 1.71
N ASP A 170 8.86 -24.75 2.35
CA ASP A 170 10.16 -25.31 2.74
C ASP A 170 10.01 -26.34 3.87
N ASP A 171 11.05 -27.11 4.11
CA ASP A 171 11.01 -28.23 5.06
C ASP A 171 10.63 -27.78 6.48
N GLY A 172 11.14 -26.62 6.93
CA GLY A 172 10.85 -26.09 8.26
C GLY A 172 9.40 -25.64 8.40
N CYS A 173 8.90 -24.87 7.44
CA CYS A 173 7.49 -24.44 7.41
C CYS A 173 6.54 -25.64 7.25
N SER A 174 6.89 -26.62 6.41
CA SER A 174 6.08 -27.83 6.22
C SER A 174 5.97 -28.66 7.49
N ARG A 175 7.07 -28.79 8.24
CA ARG A 175 7.08 -29.44 9.55
C ARG A 175 6.18 -28.73 10.57
N ALA A 176 6.23 -27.40 10.59
CA ALA A 176 5.35 -26.59 11.42
C ALA A 176 3.87 -26.81 11.09
N VAL A 177 3.53 -26.79 9.80
CA VAL A 177 2.16 -27.02 9.29
C VAL A 177 1.64 -28.40 9.74
N THR A 178 2.43 -29.45 9.51
CA THR A 178 2.07 -30.81 9.89
C THR A 178 1.84 -30.94 11.38
N LYS A 179 2.73 -30.38 12.19
CA LYS A 179 2.61 -30.42 13.65
C LYS A 179 1.36 -29.69 14.15
N VAL A 180 1.07 -28.50 13.68
CA VAL A 180 -0.11 -27.75 14.10
C VAL A 180 -1.39 -28.49 13.70
N PHE A 181 -1.45 -29.06 12.49
CA PHE A 181 -2.60 -29.84 12.05
C PHE A 181 -2.85 -31.02 12.99
N VAL A 182 -1.81 -31.81 13.31
CA VAL A 182 -1.91 -33.00 14.18
C VAL A 182 -2.28 -32.58 15.62
N ASP A 183 -1.70 -31.52 16.15
CA ASP A 183 -2.00 -31.02 17.49
C ASP A 183 -3.46 -30.55 17.62
N LEU A 184 -3.95 -29.78 16.64
CA LEU A 184 -5.34 -29.34 16.58
C LEU A 184 -6.33 -30.52 16.43
N TYR A 185 -5.99 -31.52 15.62
CA TYR A 185 -6.80 -32.70 15.44
C TYR A 185 -6.91 -33.51 16.76
N LYS A 186 -5.78 -33.78 17.42
CA LYS A 186 -5.74 -34.50 18.70
C LYS A 186 -6.53 -33.79 19.80
N LYS A 187 -6.71 -32.47 19.71
CA LYS A 187 -7.54 -31.67 20.62
C LYS A 187 -9.00 -31.52 20.17
N GLY A 188 -9.39 -32.13 19.05
CA GLY A 188 -10.74 -32.05 18.50
C GLY A 188 -11.09 -30.72 17.84
N LEU A 189 -10.12 -29.84 17.63
CA LEU A 189 -10.31 -28.54 16.94
C LEU A 189 -10.23 -28.67 15.42
N ILE A 190 -9.63 -29.72 14.89
CA ILE A 190 -9.75 -30.11 13.49
C ILE A 190 -10.62 -31.37 13.41
N TYR A 191 -11.59 -31.35 12.50
CA TYR A 191 -12.47 -32.48 12.26
C TYR A 191 -12.78 -32.65 10.77
N ARG A 192 -13.16 -33.87 10.36
CA ARG A 192 -13.65 -34.16 9.01
C ARG A 192 -15.14 -34.39 9.06
N GLY A 193 -15.91 -33.71 8.21
CA GLY A 193 -17.37 -33.82 8.25
C GLY A 193 -18.05 -33.38 6.96
N ASP A 194 -19.29 -33.83 6.82
CA ASP A 194 -20.17 -33.42 5.73
C ASP A 194 -20.78 -32.06 6.09
N ARG A 195 -20.37 -31.01 5.39
CA ARG A 195 -20.85 -29.64 5.53
C ARG A 195 -21.13 -29.05 4.16
N ILE A 196 -21.97 -28.04 4.13
CA ILE A 196 -22.11 -27.26 2.92
C ILE A 196 -20.90 -26.34 2.77
N VAL A 197 -20.30 -26.34 1.58
CA VAL A 197 -19.12 -25.56 1.24
C VAL A 197 -19.37 -24.77 -0.04
N ASN A 198 -18.64 -23.70 -0.21
CA ASN A 198 -18.60 -22.97 -1.47
C ASN A 198 -17.74 -23.77 -2.45
N TRP A 199 -18.34 -24.33 -3.47
CA TRP A 199 -17.65 -25.13 -4.47
C TRP A 199 -17.44 -24.34 -5.75
N CYS A 200 -16.22 -24.30 -6.28
CA CYS A 200 -15.94 -23.73 -7.58
C CYS A 200 -15.91 -24.83 -8.64
N PRO A 201 -16.91 -24.92 -9.57
CA PRO A 201 -16.96 -25.99 -10.56
C PRO A 201 -15.86 -25.90 -11.63
N HIS A 202 -15.29 -24.71 -11.86
CA HIS A 202 -14.16 -24.52 -12.78
C HIS A 202 -12.83 -24.97 -12.15
N CYS A 203 -12.56 -24.54 -10.90
CA CYS A 203 -11.34 -24.95 -10.18
C CYS A 203 -11.45 -26.36 -9.59
N LYS A 204 -12.66 -26.94 -9.56
CA LYS A 204 -13.00 -28.26 -8.98
C LYS A 204 -12.49 -28.43 -7.54
N THR A 205 -12.73 -27.41 -6.71
CA THR A 205 -12.32 -27.41 -5.31
C THR A 205 -13.24 -26.58 -4.45
N ALA A 206 -13.29 -26.92 -3.16
CA ALA A 206 -13.90 -26.08 -2.14
C ALA A 206 -13.08 -24.80 -1.95
N ILE A 207 -13.76 -23.70 -1.67
CA ILE A 207 -13.16 -22.40 -1.30
C ILE A 207 -13.80 -21.91 0.01
N SER A 208 -13.05 -21.15 0.78
CA SER A 208 -13.54 -20.57 2.05
C SER A 208 -14.51 -19.42 1.80
N ASN A 209 -15.29 -19.03 2.81
CA ASN A 209 -16.21 -17.88 2.70
C ASN A 209 -15.51 -16.57 2.35
N ALA A 210 -14.26 -16.39 2.81
CA ALA A 210 -13.46 -15.22 2.51
C ALA A 210 -12.99 -15.17 1.04
N GLU A 211 -13.00 -16.30 0.33
CA GLU A 211 -12.57 -16.43 -1.07
C GLU A 211 -13.72 -16.26 -2.09
N VAL A 212 -14.89 -15.82 -1.63
CA VAL A 212 -16.08 -15.57 -2.46
C VAL A 212 -16.26 -14.08 -2.65
N ASP A 213 -16.18 -13.63 -3.90
CA ASP A 213 -16.57 -12.28 -4.28
C ASP A 213 -18.06 -12.22 -4.62
N PHE A 214 -18.77 -11.22 -4.15
CA PHE A 214 -20.18 -11.03 -4.45
C PHE A 214 -20.36 -9.97 -5.54
N VAL A 215 -21.06 -10.37 -6.61
CA VAL A 215 -21.33 -9.49 -7.76
C VAL A 215 -22.84 -9.37 -7.93
N GLU A 216 -23.35 -8.15 -7.94
CA GLU A 216 -24.76 -7.90 -8.23
C GLU A 216 -25.05 -8.28 -9.68
N GLN A 217 -26.03 -9.17 -9.88
CA GLN A 217 -26.43 -9.65 -11.20
C GLN A 217 -27.96 -9.57 -11.37
N PRO A 218 -28.43 -9.11 -12.54
CA PRO A 218 -29.84 -9.19 -12.88
C PRO A 218 -30.24 -10.66 -13.05
N SER A 219 -31.36 -11.03 -12.45
CA SER A 219 -31.93 -12.37 -12.46
C SER A 219 -33.46 -12.29 -12.45
N ASN A 220 -34.11 -13.37 -12.05
CA ASN A 220 -35.55 -13.41 -11.83
C ASN A 220 -35.84 -14.15 -10.52
N LEU A 221 -36.99 -13.88 -10.00
CA LEU A 221 -37.60 -14.67 -8.94
C LEU A 221 -38.74 -15.49 -9.59
N TRP A 222 -38.58 -16.82 -9.59
CA TRP A 222 -39.53 -17.75 -10.18
C TRP A 222 -40.45 -18.25 -9.08
N HIS A 223 -41.77 -18.04 -9.23
CA HIS A 223 -42.80 -18.50 -8.32
C HIS A 223 -43.31 -19.85 -8.81
N VAL A 224 -43.06 -20.90 -8.07
CA VAL A 224 -43.37 -22.28 -8.45
C VAL A 224 -44.38 -22.85 -7.47
N ARG A 225 -45.45 -23.49 -8.00
CA ARG A 225 -46.48 -24.17 -7.23
C ARG A 225 -46.13 -25.61 -7.00
N TYR A 226 -46.29 -26.05 -5.76
CA TYR A 226 -46.21 -27.41 -5.30
C TYR A 226 -47.62 -27.84 -4.86
N ASP A 227 -48.16 -28.89 -5.49
CA ASP A 227 -49.51 -29.38 -5.21
C ASP A 227 -49.45 -30.54 -4.22
N ALA A 228 -50.49 -30.69 -3.39
CA ALA A 228 -50.70 -31.88 -2.57
C ALA A 228 -50.85 -33.13 -3.45
N PRO A 229 -50.46 -34.34 -2.98
CA PRO A 229 -50.62 -35.58 -3.77
C PRO A 229 -52.06 -35.86 -4.22
N ASP A 230 -53.04 -35.44 -3.43
CA ASP A 230 -54.48 -35.54 -3.72
C ASP A 230 -55.12 -34.30 -4.36
N GLY A 231 -54.32 -33.27 -4.58
CA GLY A 231 -54.74 -31.98 -5.13
C GLY A 231 -55.58 -31.11 -4.17
N SER A 232 -55.68 -31.43 -2.89
CA SER A 232 -56.53 -30.71 -1.92
C SER A 232 -56.01 -29.34 -1.52
N TYR A 233 -54.75 -29.08 -1.63
CA TYR A 233 -54.08 -27.79 -1.38
C TYR A 233 -52.84 -27.63 -2.24
N SER A 234 -52.32 -26.41 -2.27
CA SER A 234 -51.06 -26.09 -2.94
C SER A 234 -50.32 -25.02 -2.15
N ILE A 235 -49.01 -25.00 -2.32
CA ILE A 235 -48.12 -23.94 -1.76
C ILE A 235 -47.24 -23.38 -2.87
N ILE A 236 -46.99 -22.07 -2.83
CA ILE A 236 -46.15 -21.43 -3.83
C ILE A 236 -44.86 -20.98 -3.17
N CYS A 237 -43.72 -21.41 -3.71
CA CYS A 237 -42.40 -20.96 -3.30
C CYS A 237 -41.75 -20.12 -4.38
N ALA A 238 -41.02 -19.08 -3.98
CA ALA A 238 -40.26 -18.24 -4.90
C ALA A 238 -38.77 -18.55 -4.78
N THR A 239 -38.09 -18.69 -5.92
CA THR A 239 -36.65 -19.01 -5.93
C THR A 239 -35.92 -18.26 -7.03
N THR A 240 -34.67 -17.92 -6.78
CA THR A 240 -33.71 -17.41 -7.80
C THR A 240 -32.95 -18.50 -8.52
N ARG A 241 -33.06 -19.76 -8.04
CA ARG A 241 -32.33 -20.93 -8.53
C ARG A 241 -33.27 -22.12 -8.80
N PRO A 242 -34.12 -22.06 -9.84
CA PRO A 242 -35.09 -23.11 -10.12
C PRO A 242 -34.45 -24.48 -10.40
N GLU A 243 -33.22 -24.54 -10.90
CA GLU A 243 -32.48 -25.78 -11.12
C GLU A 243 -32.23 -26.58 -9.84
N THR A 244 -32.22 -25.94 -8.65
CA THR A 244 -32.04 -26.63 -7.38
C THR A 244 -33.30 -27.32 -6.87
N ILE A 245 -34.47 -27.03 -7.45
CA ILE A 245 -35.74 -27.70 -7.15
C ILE A 245 -35.62 -29.24 -7.33
N LEU A 246 -34.76 -29.66 -8.25
CA LEU A 246 -34.45 -31.09 -8.45
C LEU A 246 -33.99 -31.79 -7.16
N GLY A 247 -33.38 -31.04 -6.24
CA GLY A 247 -32.86 -31.52 -4.94
C GLY A 247 -33.71 -31.12 -3.74
N ASP A 248 -34.93 -30.59 -3.91
CA ASP A 248 -35.79 -30.23 -2.79
C ASP A 248 -36.18 -31.40 -1.93
N THR A 249 -36.08 -31.26 -0.63
CA THR A 249 -36.42 -32.30 0.36
C THR A 249 -37.47 -31.86 1.38
N GLY A 250 -37.87 -30.57 1.33
CA GLY A 250 -38.94 -30.04 2.15
C GLY A 250 -39.36 -28.65 1.70
N ILE A 251 -40.45 -28.15 2.27
CA ILE A 251 -40.85 -26.74 2.23
C ILE A 251 -40.93 -26.28 3.68
N ALA A 252 -40.29 -25.14 3.99
CA ALA A 252 -40.37 -24.52 5.30
C ALA A 252 -41.36 -23.33 5.28
N VAL A 253 -42.12 -23.22 6.38
CA VAL A 253 -43.02 -22.07 6.66
C VAL A 253 -42.80 -21.60 8.10
N ASN A 254 -43.12 -20.36 8.38
CA ASN A 254 -43.02 -19.85 9.76
C ASN A 254 -44.09 -20.51 10.64
N PRO A 255 -43.76 -21.01 11.84
CA PRO A 255 -44.77 -21.66 12.75
C PRO A 255 -45.93 -20.73 13.14
N ASN A 256 -45.71 -19.42 13.09
CA ASN A 256 -46.67 -18.41 13.44
C ASN A 256 -47.47 -17.85 12.25
N ASP A 257 -47.25 -18.38 11.03
CA ASP A 257 -47.96 -17.91 9.84
C ASP A 257 -49.33 -18.57 9.68
N PRO A 258 -50.45 -17.85 9.88
CA PRO A 258 -51.79 -18.41 9.83
C PRO A 258 -52.15 -18.98 8.47
N ARG A 259 -51.48 -18.61 7.40
CA ARG A 259 -51.78 -19.10 6.03
C ARG A 259 -51.40 -20.57 5.86
N TYR A 260 -50.45 -21.08 6.63
CA TYR A 260 -49.88 -22.42 6.46
C TYR A 260 -50.04 -23.35 7.66
N THR A 261 -50.57 -22.88 8.78
CA THR A 261 -50.69 -23.64 10.04
C THR A 261 -51.36 -25.00 9.85
N GLU A 262 -52.42 -25.11 9.02
CA GLU A 262 -53.16 -26.35 8.76
C GLU A 262 -52.44 -27.35 7.89
N ILE A 263 -51.42 -26.96 7.15
CA ILE A 263 -50.69 -27.80 6.22
C ILE A 263 -49.30 -28.20 6.70
N VAL A 264 -48.81 -27.67 7.83
CA VAL A 264 -47.58 -28.11 8.47
C VAL A 264 -47.69 -29.59 8.83
N GLY A 265 -46.66 -30.39 8.49
CA GLY A 265 -46.61 -31.84 8.67
C GLY A 265 -47.26 -32.64 7.55
N LYS A 266 -47.94 -32.02 6.60
CA LYS A 266 -48.46 -32.66 5.37
C LYS A 266 -47.36 -32.64 4.28
N THR A 267 -47.63 -33.28 3.14
CA THR A 267 -46.70 -33.44 2.02
C THR A 267 -47.19 -32.72 0.78
N VAL A 268 -46.21 -32.28 -0.05
CA VAL A 268 -46.45 -31.77 -1.40
C VAL A 268 -45.55 -32.49 -2.38
N VAL A 269 -45.90 -32.44 -3.66
CA VAL A 269 -45.17 -33.09 -4.75
C VAL A 269 -44.25 -32.09 -5.42
N VAL A 270 -42.96 -32.42 -5.56
CA VAL A 270 -42.00 -31.63 -6.36
C VAL A 270 -42.44 -31.70 -7.82
N PRO A 271 -42.74 -30.54 -8.44
CA PRO A 271 -43.24 -30.51 -9.82
C PRO A 271 -42.26 -31.17 -10.80
N ILE A 272 -42.80 -31.89 -11.80
CA ILE A 272 -42.06 -32.65 -12.84
C ILE A 272 -41.37 -33.91 -12.29
N ILE A 273 -40.75 -33.81 -11.10
CA ILE A 273 -39.97 -34.91 -10.49
C ILE A 273 -40.89 -35.95 -9.85
N GLY A 274 -42.07 -35.53 -9.32
CA GLY A 274 -43.04 -36.42 -8.71
C GLY A 274 -42.67 -36.89 -7.28
N ARG A 275 -41.58 -36.38 -6.67
CA ARG A 275 -41.19 -36.76 -5.32
C ARG A 275 -42.05 -36.05 -4.29
N GLU A 276 -42.57 -36.78 -3.32
CA GLU A 276 -43.26 -36.20 -2.17
C GLU A 276 -42.25 -35.67 -1.14
N ILE A 277 -42.49 -34.48 -0.63
CA ILE A 277 -41.68 -33.80 0.37
C ILE A 277 -42.56 -33.20 1.47
N PRO A 278 -42.12 -33.18 2.76
CA PRO A 278 -42.88 -32.61 3.87
C PRO A 278 -42.87 -31.08 3.90
N ILE A 279 -43.91 -30.50 4.47
CA ILE A 279 -43.95 -29.10 4.91
C ILE A 279 -43.56 -29.09 6.38
N VAL A 280 -42.47 -28.34 6.70
CA VAL A 280 -41.90 -28.22 8.05
C VAL A 280 -42.06 -26.78 8.55
N ALA A 281 -42.11 -26.63 9.88
CA ALA A 281 -42.12 -25.32 10.52
C ALA A 281 -40.72 -24.90 10.97
N ASP A 282 -40.28 -23.72 10.61
CA ASP A 282 -39.00 -23.13 11.06
C ASP A 282 -39.09 -21.61 11.12
N GLU A 283 -38.64 -21.02 12.23
CA GLU A 283 -38.66 -19.56 12.48
C GLU A 283 -37.75 -18.76 11.52
N TYR A 284 -36.85 -19.42 10.80
CA TYR A 284 -36.02 -18.84 9.76
C TYR A 284 -36.85 -18.15 8.66
N VAL A 285 -38.05 -18.64 8.40
CA VAL A 285 -38.89 -18.13 7.30
C VAL A 285 -39.56 -16.82 7.69
N GLU A 286 -39.28 -15.78 6.94
CA GLU A 286 -39.93 -14.47 7.09
C GLU A 286 -41.33 -14.49 6.47
N MET A 287 -42.37 -14.20 7.28
CA MET A 287 -43.79 -14.27 6.86
C MET A 287 -44.13 -13.26 5.76
N ASP A 288 -43.47 -12.09 5.76
CA ASP A 288 -43.78 -10.99 4.86
C ASP A 288 -42.86 -10.96 3.61
N PHE A 289 -41.88 -11.88 3.52
CA PHE A 289 -40.99 -11.94 2.36
C PHE A 289 -41.49 -12.96 1.33
N GLY A 290 -41.64 -12.53 0.08
CA GLY A 290 -42.12 -13.38 -1.02
C GLY A 290 -43.48 -13.99 -0.77
N THR A 291 -43.55 -15.33 -0.69
CA THR A 291 -44.81 -16.06 -0.41
C THR A 291 -44.94 -16.45 1.07
N GLY A 292 -43.92 -16.23 1.91
CA GLY A 292 -43.89 -16.74 3.29
C GLY A 292 -43.63 -18.25 3.35
N ALA A 293 -43.27 -18.87 2.23
CA ALA A 293 -42.89 -20.27 2.12
C ALA A 293 -41.59 -20.41 1.34
N VAL A 294 -40.66 -21.19 1.86
CA VAL A 294 -39.32 -21.39 1.29
C VAL A 294 -39.13 -22.88 0.96
N LYS A 295 -38.75 -23.18 -0.28
CA LYS A 295 -38.28 -24.51 -0.66
C LYS A 295 -36.96 -24.83 0.04
N ILE A 296 -36.76 -25.99 0.54
CA ILE A 296 -35.58 -26.41 1.27
C ILE A 296 -34.78 -27.43 0.49
N THR A 297 -33.59 -27.00 0.06
CA THR A 297 -32.61 -27.84 -0.66
C THR A 297 -31.31 -27.89 0.15
N PRO A 298 -31.22 -28.73 1.17
CA PRO A 298 -30.12 -28.69 2.17
C PRO A 298 -28.72 -28.91 1.59
N SER A 299 -28.63 -29.46 0.37
CA SER A 299 -27.32 -29.67 -0.28
C SER A 299 -26.84 -28.49 -1.13
N HIS A 300 -27.67 -27.46 -1.36
CA HIS A 300 -27.35 -26.37 -2.33
C HIS A 300 -27.62 -24.97 -1.84
N ASP A 301 -27.97 -24.79 -0.56
CA ASP A 301 -28.08 -23.49 0.11
C ASP A 301 -27.66 -23.60 1.58
N PRO A 302 -26.80 -22.69 2.09
CA PRO A 302 -26.34 -22.74 3.49
C PRO A 302 -27.45 -22.62 4.53
N ASN A 303 -28.49 -21.80 4.26
CA ASN A 303 -29.58 -21.61 5.19
C ASN A 303 -30.50 -22.83 5.15
N ASP A 304 -30.77 -23.38 3.97
CA ASP A 304 -31.54 -24.62 3.79
C ASP A 304 -30.83 -25.82 4.47
N PHE A 305 -29.48 -25.81 4.47
CA PHE A 305 -28.70 -26.83 5.19
C PHE A 305 -28.97 -26.80 6.71
N GLU A 306 -28.99 -25.58 7.30
CA GLU A 306 -29.27 -25.42 8.73
C GLU A 306 -30.74 -25.77 9.06
N VAL A 307 -31.71 -25.32 8.25
CA VAL A 307 -33.11 -25.70 8.40
C VAL A 307 -33.24 -27.23 8.29
N GLY A 308 -32.65 -27.85 7.27
CA GLY A 308 -32.65 -29.29 7.07
C GLY A 308 -32.05 -30.07 8.25
N GLN A 309 -31.01 -29.54 8.88
CA GLN A 309 -30.40 -30.13 10.07
C GLN A 309 -31.32 -30.06 11.31
N ARG A 310 -31.99 -28.92 11.55
CA ARG A 310 -32.92 -28.72 12.66
C ARG A 310 -34.20 -29.55 12.51
N THR A 311 -34.67 -29.69 11.26
CA THR A 311 -35.93 -30.36 10.95
C THR A 311 -35.79 -31.82 10.51
N GLY A 312 -34.56 -32.33 10.41
CA GLY A 312 -34.27 -33.74 10.04
C GLY A 312 -34.50 -34.05 8.56
N LEU A 313 -34.50 -33.06 7.66
CA LEU A 313 -34.68 -33.28 6.23
C LEU A 313 -33.44 -33.97 5.59
N PRO A 314 -33.64 -34.87 4.64
CA PRO A 314 -32.53 -35.54 3.97
C PRO A 314 -31.75 -34.58 3.08
N ARG A 315 -30.46 -34.88 2.85
CA ARG A 315 -29.56 -34.14 2.00
C ARG A 315 -29.49 -34.80 0.63
N MET A 316 -29.83 -34.05 -0.41
CA MET A 316 -29.82 -34.55 -1.79
C MET A 316 -28.99 -33.64 -2.67
N CYS A 317 -27.76 -34.03 -2.98
CA CYS A 317 -26.89 -33.28 -3.88
C CYS A 317 -27.19 -33.67 -5.31
N VAL A 318 -27.62 -32.72 -6.14
CA VAL A 318 -27.98 -32.94 -7.55
C VAL A 318 -26.96 -32.40 -8.54
N PHE A 319 -25.81 -31.87 -8.06
CA PHE A 319 -24.73 -31.38 -8.91
C PHE A 319 -23.51 -32.27 -8.84
N THR A 320 -22.76 -32.31 -9.93
CA THR A 320 -21.43 -32.91 -10.00
C THR A 320 -20.37 -31.86 -9.66
N GLU A 321 -19.13 -32.28 -9.43
CA GLU A 321 -18.01 -31.41 -9.09
C GLU A 321 -17.67 -30.40 -10.20
N ASP A 322 -18.02 -30.67 -11.44
CA ASP A 322 -17.82 -29.75 -12.58
C ASP A 322 -19.06 -28.94 -12.95
N GLY A 323 -20.07 -28.93 -12.06
CA GLY A 323 -21.25 -28.04 -12.16
C GLY A 323 -22.29 -28.50 -13.17
N HIS A 324 -22.36 -29.81 -13.42
CA HIS A 324 -23.44 -30.43 -14.20
C HIS A 324 -24.48 -31.06 -13.27
N ILE A 325 -25.68 -31.27 -13.78
CA ILE A 325 -26.72 -32.05 -13.09
C ILE A 325 -26.32 -33.52 -13.11
N ASN A 326 -26.36 -34.16 -11.96
CA ASN A 326 -26.08 -35.59 -11.85
C ASN A 326 -27.32 -36.47 -12.17
N GLU A 327 -27.21 -37.80 -12.04
CA GLU A 327 -28.26 -38.79 -12.35
C GLU A 327 -29.55 -38.57 -11.55
N LEU A 328 -29.49 -37.97 -10.34
CA LEU A 328 -30.69 -37.66 -9.54
C LEU A 328 -31.56 -36.57 -10.19
N GLY A 329 -31.05 -35.79 -11.12
CA GLY A 329 -31.82 -34.85 -11.94
C GLY A 329 -32.61 -35.47 -13.08
N GLY A 330 -32.56 -36.80 -13.25
CA GLY A 330 -33.32 -37.56 -14.26
C GLY A 330 -33.03 -37.07 -15.69
N LYS A 331 -34.02 -36.62 -16.42
CA LYS A 331 -33.85 -36.15 -17.82
C LYS A 331 -32.95 -34.96 -18.00
N TYR A 332 -32.57 -34.25 -16.92
CA TYR A 332 -31.69 -33.10 -16.94
C TYR A 332 -30.23 -33.48 -16.65
N ALA A 333 -29.92 -34.76 -16.37
CA ALA A 333 -28.57 -35.21 -16.11
C ALA A 333 -27.62 -34.87 -17.26
N GLY A 334 -26.43 -34.43 -16.93
CA GLY A 334 -25.38 -34.00 -17.88
C GLY A 334 -25.51 -32.56 -18.39
N LEU A 335 -26.59 -31.86 -18.09
CA LEU A 335 -26.72 -30.40 -18.41
C LEU A 335 -25.95 -29.59 -17.38
N THR A 336 -25.40 -28.47 -17.80
CA THR A 336 -24.89 -27.45 -16.88
C THR A 336 -26.04 -26.82 -16.09
N THR A 337 -25.77 -26.28 -14.90
CA THR A 337 -26.78 -25.59 -14.06
C THR A 337 -27.54 -24.51 -14.84
N LYS A 338 -26.87 -23.76 -15.72
CA LYS A 338 -27.49 -22.71 -16.56
C LYS A 338 -28.40 -23.27 -17.67
N GLU A 339 -28.01 -24.37 -18.30
CA GLU A 339 -28.82 -25.04 -19.33
C GLU A 339 -30.03 -25.69 -18.70
N CYS A 340 -29.81 -26.38 -17.59
CA CYS A 340 -30.89 -26.98 -16.80
C CYS A 340 -31.92 -25.92 -16.39
N ARG A 341 -31.50 -24.79 -15.84
CA ARG A 341 -32.41 -23.70 -15.46
C ARG A 341 -33.33 -23.29 -16.59
N LYS A 342 -32.80 -23.10 -17.80
CA LYS A 342 -33.60 -22.69 -18.96
C LYS A 342 -34.65 -23.74 -19.33
N ILE A 343 -34.24 -25.00 -19.42
CA ILE A 343 -35.10 -26.12 -19.81
C ILE A 343 -36.14 -26.38 -18.73
N PHE A 344 -35.72 -26.43 -17.48
CA PHE A 344 -36.58 -26.73 -16.33
C PHE A 344 -37.65 -25.64 -16.12
N VAL A 345 -37.33 -24.38 -16.29
CA VAL A 345 -38.33 -23.29 -16.25
C VAL A 345 -39.38 -23.42 -17.37
N GLU A 346 -38.97 -23.83 -18.55
CA GLU A 346 -39.94 -24.08 -19.64
C GLU A 346 -40.84 -25.27 -19.38
N ASP A 347 -40.26 -26.34 -18.83
CA ASP A 347 -41.06 -27.53 -18.41
C ASP A 347 -42.03 -27.20 -17.25
N LEU A 348 -41.63 -26.37 -16.29
CA LEU A 348 -42.51 -25.83 -15.24
C LEU A 348 -43.66 -25.00 -15.83
N ARG A 349 -43.41 -24.25 -16.88
CA ARG A 349 -44.44 -23.49 -17.57
C ARG A 349 -45.45 -24.45 -18.31
N GLN A 350 -44.91 -25.46 -18.97
CA GLN A 350 -45.73 -26.40 -19.71
C GLN A 350 -46.60 -27.27 -18.79
N CYS A 351 -46.12 -27.70 -17.61
CA CYS A 351 -46.93 -28.43 -16.65
C CYS A 351 -47.85 -27.54 -15.80
N GLY A 352 -47.78 -26.20 -15.96
CA GLY A 352 -48.63 -25.24 -15.23
C GLY A 352 -48.20 -25.02 -13.78
N ALA A 353 -46.99 -25.46 -13.38
CA ALA A 353 -46.46 -25.20 -12.05
C ALA A 353 -45.79 -23.82 -11.91
N LEU A 354 -45.36 -23.23 -13.01
CA LEU A 354 -44.80 -21.85 -13.02
C LEU A 354 -45.92 -20.82 -12.93
N VAL A 355 -46.06 -20.15 -11.79
CA VAL A 355 -47.14 -19.18 -11.50
C VAL A 355 -46.79 -17.78 -12.00
N LYS A 356 -45.57 -17.32 -11.74
CA LYS A 356 -45.11 -15.96 -12.04
C LYS A 356 -43.59 -15.94 -12.22
N ILE A 357 -43.08 -15.00 -13.05
CA ILE A 357 -41.69 -14.62 -13.13
C ILE A 357 -41.61 -13.13 -12.81
N GLU A 358 -40.73 -12.76 -11.88
CA GLU A 358 -40.55 -11.41 -11.41
C GLU A 358 -39.08 -11.00 -11.58
N PRO A 359 -38.76 -9.89 -12.27
CA PRO A 359 -37.37 -9.41 -12.34
C PRO A 359 -36.82 -9.14 -10.95
N TYR A 360 -35.61 -9.66 -10.69
CA TYR A 360 -34.97 -9.54 -9.39
C TYR A 360 -33.46 -9.38 -9.59
N SER A 361 -32.84 -8.50 -8.80
CA SER A 361 -31.36 -8.35 -8.77
C SER A 361 -30.87 -8.80 -7.41
N HIS A 362 -29.81 -9.60 -7.41
CA HIS A 362 -29.21 -10.08 -6.18
C HIS A 362 -27.70 -10.31 -6.31
N ASN A 363 -27.03 -10.37 -5.18
CA ASN A 363 -25.62 -10.66 -5.12
C ASN A 363 -25.38 -12.16 -5.34
N VAL A 364 -24.60 -12.46 -6.38
CA VAL A 364 -24.20 -13.83 -6.72
C VAL A 364 -22.73 -14.03 -6.31
N GLY A 365 -22.47 -15.09 -5.54
CA GLY A 365 -21.12 -15.45 -5.16
C GLY A 365 -20.32 -15.96 -6.37
N THR A 366 -19.11 -15.45 -6.54
CA THR A 366 -18.16 -15.86 -7.58
C THR A 366 -16.81 -16.22 -6.96
N CYS A 367 -16.11 -17.13 -7.59
CA CYS A 367 -14.77 -17.52 -7.18
C CYS A 367 -13.79 -16.35 -7.39
N TYR A 368 -13.15 -15.87 -6.36
CA TYR A 368 -12.21 -14.75 -6.40
C TYR A 368 -11.01 -14.97 -7.36
N ARG A 369 -10.75 -16.20 -7.79
CA ARG A 369 -9.63 -16.54 -8.68
C ARG A 369 -10.02 -16.63 -10.16
N CYS A 370 -11.15 -17.28 -10.46
CA CYS A 370 -11.55 -17.51 -11.85
C CYS A 370 -12.82 -16.75 -12.27
N GLY A 371 -13.51 -16.07 -11.33
CA GLY A 371 -14.75 -15.34 -11.58
C GLY A 371 -15.98 -16.22 -11.89
N THR A 372 -15.85 -17.56 -11.82
CA THR A 372 -16.94 -18.49 -12.04
C THR A 372 -17.92 -18.43 -10.88
N THR A 373 -19.23 -18.48 -11.15
CA THR A 373 -20.27 -18.60 -10.14
C THR A 373 -20.01 -19.83 -9.28
N ILE A 374 -19.99 -19.67 -7.95
CA ILE A 374 -19.85 -20.79 -7.03
C ILE A 374 -21.16 -21.55 -6.88
N GLU A 375 -21.06 -22.85 -6.67
CA GLU A 375 -22.19 -23.73 -6.36
C GLU A 375 -22.05 -24.21 -4.92
N PRO A 376 -22.89 -23.74 -3.96
CA PRO A 376 -22.93 -24.35 -2.63
C PRO A 376 -23.26 -25.82 -2.73
N MET A 377 -22.41 -26.69 -2.14
CA MET A 377 -22.58 -28.14 -2.19
C MET A 377 -22.22 -28.78 -0.86
N VAL A 378 -22.95 -29.79 -0.43
CA VAL A 378 -22.53 -30.65 0.69
C VAL A 378 -21.37 -31.52 0.22
N SER A 379 -20.25 -31.44 0.94
CA SER A 379 -19.04 -32.20 0.69
C SER A 379 -18.35 -32.58 1.99
N LYS A 380 -17.70 -33.74 1.97
CA LYS A 380 -16.90 -34.22 3.11
C LYS A 380 -15.54 -33.56 3.09
N GLN A 381 -15.32 -32.56 3.97
CA GLN A 381 -14.14 -31.72 4.02
C GLN A 381 -13.53 -31.71 5.42
N TRP A 382 -12.29 -31.17 5.50
CA TRP A 382 -11.62 -30.90 6.76
C TRP A 382 -11.90 -29.46 7.20
N PHE A 383 -12.20 -29.28 8.49
CA PHE A 383 -12.55 -28.00 9.10
C PHE A 383 -11.75 -27.73 10.36
N VAL A 384 -11.47 -26.44 10.60
CA VAL A 384 -11.04 -25.94 11.92
C VAL A 384 -12.24 -25.34 12.63
N ALA A 385 -12.53 -25.82 13.84
CA ALA A 385 -13.50 -25.23 14.76
C ALA A 385 -12.88 -23.95 15.34
N VAL A 386 -13.19 -22.80 14.73
CA VAL A 386 -12.48 -21.54 15.00
C VAL A 386 -13.01 -20.75 16.18
N LYS A 387 -14.18 -21.04 16.70
CA LYS A 387 -14.83 -20.25 17.75
C LYS A 387 -13.96 -20.09 18.99
N ASP A 388 -13.37 -21.19 19.46
CA ASP A 388 -12.50 -21.18 20.65
C ASP A 388 -11.14 -20.48 20.42
N LEU A 389 -10.71 -20.41 19.15
CA LEU A 389 -9.52 -19.67 18.73
C LEU A 389 -9.79 -18.17 18.56
N ALA A 390 -11.01 -17.81 18.18
CA ALA A 390 -11.39 -16.43 17.90
C ALA A 390 -11.55 -15.57 19.17
N GLU A 391 -12.07 -16.13 20.27
CA GLU A 391 -12.32 -15.37 21.49
C GLU A 391 -11.03 -14.77 22.09
N PRO A 392 -9.93 -15.53 22.29
CA PRO A 392 -8.65 -14.95 22.73
C PRO A 392 -8.10 -13.91 21.74
N ALA A 393 -8.31 -14.13 20.44
CA ALA A 393 -7.82 -13.23 19.38
C ALA A 393 -8.56 -11.87 19.41
N ILE A 394 -9.87 -11.87 19.64
CA ILE A 394 -10.66 -10.65 19.87
C ILE A 394 -10.15 -9.88 21.08
N LYS A 395 -9.97 -10.58 22.23
CA LYS A 395 -9.49 -9.99 23.49
C LYS A 395 -8.10 -9.38 23.36
N ALA A 396 -7.21 -9.94 22.55
CA ALA A 396 -5.88 -9.41 22.33
C ALA A 396 -5.90 -8.02 21.67
N VAL A 397 -6.85 -7.79 20.77
CA VAL A 397 -7.05 -6.47 20.14
C VAL A 397 -7.81 -5.52 21.05
N GLU A 398 -8.88 -5.97 21.73
CA GLU A 398 -9.65 -5.16 22.68
C GLU A 398 -8.81 -4.63 23.86
N SER A 399 -7.87 -5.44 24.34
CA SER A 399 -6.98 -5.06 25.44
C SER A 399 -5.83 -4.14 25.00
N GLY A 400 -5.65 -3.88 23.70
CA GLY A 400 -4.56 -3.10 23.14
C GLY A 400 -3.23 -3.83 23.07
N ARG A 401 -3.16 -5.14 23.34
CA ARG A 401 -1.95 -5.95 23.10
C ARG A 401 -1.58 -6.00 21.62
N ILE A 402 -2.58 -5.92 20.74
CA ILE A 402 -2.38 -5.73 19.31
C ILE A 402 -3.08 -4.41 18.93
N ARG A 403 -2.34 -3.52 18.31
CA ARG A 403 -2.84 -2.22 17.87
C ARG A 403 -2.95 -2.15 16.35
N PHE A 404 -4.10 -1.75 15.83
CA PHE A 404 -4.27 -1.42 14.41
C PHE A 404 -3.93 0.05 14.14
N VAL A 405 -3.18 0.29 13.08
CA VAL A 405 -2.88 1.63 12.58
C VAL A 405 -3.26 1.69 11.08
N PRO A 406 -4.25 2.48 10.68
CA PRO A 406 -5.18 3.29 11.52
C PRO A 406 -6.17 2.44 12.32
N GLU A 407 -6.57 2.93 13.48
CA GLU A 407 -7.45 2.24 14.44
C GLU A 407 -8.81 1.81 13.84
N ARG A 408 -9.32 2.57 12.85
CA ARG A 408 -10.61 2.25 12.19
C ARG A 408 -10.67 0.82 11.64
N TYR A 409 -9.55 0.21 11.30
CA TYR A 409 -9.51 -1.17 10.78
C TYR A 409 -9.71 -2.24 11.85
N ALA A 410 -9.57 -1.91 13.13
CA ALA A 410 -9.98 -2.80 14.21
C ALA A 410 -11.48 -3.14 14.15
N GLN A 411 -12.34 -2.17 13.76
CA GLN A 411 -13.76 -2.44 13.58
C GLN A 411 -14.04 -3.45 12.45
N THR A 412 -13.28 -3.38 11.36
CA THR A 412 -13.37 -4.35 10.26
C THR A 412 -12.99 -5.75 10.74
N TYR A 413 -11.91 -5.86 11.54
CA TYR A 413 -11.48 -7.10 12.18
C TYR A 413 -12.56 -7.67 13.12
N TYR A 414 -13.14 -6.85 14.02
CA TYR A 414 -14.19 -7.28 14.95
C TYR A 414 -15.43 -7.79 14.23
N ASN A 415 -15.92 -7.06 13.22
CA ASN A 415 -17.10 -7.44 12.45
C ASN A 415 -16.95 -8.84 11.83
N TRP A 416 -15.76 -9.18 11.39
CA TRP A 416 -15.50 -10.52 10.85
C TRP A 416 -15.34 -11.57 11.95
N MET A 417 -14.58 -11.27 13.00
CA MET A 417 -14.27 -12.21 14.09
C MET A 417 -15.50 -12.63 14.89
N TYR A 418 -16.41 -11.69 15.19
CA TYR A 418 -17.66 -12.02 15.90
C TYR A 418 -18.60 -12.92 15.07
N ASN A 419 -18.52 -12.90 13.76
CA ASN A 419 -19.34 -13.68 12.85
C ASN A 419 -18.58 -14.85 12.21
N ILE A 420 -17.41 -15.20 12.74
CA ILE A 420 -16.57 -16.22 12.16
C ILE A 420 -17.25 -17.59 12.23
N ARG A 421 -17.18 -18.36 11.13
CA ARG A 421 -17.68 -19.73 11.01
C ARG A 421 -16.52 -20.70 10.86
N ASP A 422 -16.77 -21.98 11.12
CA ASP A 422 -15.78 -23.04 10.96
C ASP A 422 -15.12 -22.93 9.57
N TRP A 423 -13.81 -23.02 9.58
CA TRP A 423 -12.99 -22.78 8.40
C TRP A 423 -12.70 -24.08 7.67
N CYS A 424 -13.21 -24.22 6.42
CA CYS A 424 -12.86 -25.31 5.52
C CYS A 424 -11.42 -25.17 5.06
N ILE A 425 -10.56 -26.12 5.42
CA ILE A 425 -9.12 -26.09 5.17
C ILE A 425 -8.64 -27.07 4.09
N SER A 426 -9.48 -27.97 3.60
CA SER A 426 -9.12 -28.92 2.53
C SER A 426 -9.37 -28.33 1.14
N ARG A 427 -8.47 -28.61 0.22
CA ARG A 427 -8.53 -28.21 -1.20
C ARG A 427 -8.21 -29.42 -2.07
N GLN A 428 -9.02 -29.66 -3.10
CA GLN A 428 -8.88 -30.76 -4.06
C GLN A 428 -7.85 -30.39 -5.14
N LEU A 429 -6.63 -30.12 -4.67
CA LEU A 429 -5.49 -29.68 -5.49
C LEU A 429 -4.30 -30.63 -5.31
N TRP A 430 -3.32 -30.52 -6.18
CA TRP A 430 -2.06 -31.22 -6.04
C TRP A 430 -0.92 -30.37 -5.50
N TRP A 431 -1.01 -29.05 -5.70
CA TRP A 431 0.00 -28.08 -5.24
C TRP A 431 -0.36 -27.49 -3.88
N GLY A 432 0.39 -27.86 -2.85
CA GLY A 432 0.21 -27.39 -1.47
C GLY A 432 0.68 -28.43 -0.46
N HIS A 433 0.49 -28.14 0.83
CA HIS A 433 0.77 -29.06 1.94
C HIS A 433 -0.26 -30.19 1.95
N ARG A 434 0.16 -31.39 1.65
CA ARG A 434 -0.73 -32.56 1.67
C ARG A 434 -1.21 -32.83 3.09
N ILE A 435 -2.50 -33.08 3.26
CA ILE A 435 -3.10 -33.32 4.58
C ILE A 435 -2.48 -34.57 5.22
N PRO A 436 -1.99 -34.49 6.49
CA PRO A 436 -1.31 -35.59 7.18
C PRO A 436 -2.30 -36.58 7.81
N ALA A 437 -3.28 -36.99 7.02
CA ALA A 437 -4.27 -38.00 7.38
C ALA A 437 -4.13 -39.23 6.49
N TYR A 438 -4.21 -40.41 7.08
CA TYR A 438 -4.06 -41.69 6.42
C TYR A 438 -5.29 -42.57 6.69
N TYR A 439 -5.77 -43.24 5.67
CA TYR A 439 -6.95 -44.10 5.75
C TYR A 439 -6.56 -45.56 5.59
N CYS A 440 -7.10 -46.40 6.47
CA CYS A 440 -6.90 -47.82 6.37
C CYS A 440 -7.96 -48.46 5.47
N ASP A 441 -7.57 -48.99 4.34
CA ASP A 441 -8.48 -49.67 3.38
C ASP A 441 -9.11 -50.92 3.94
N CYS A 442 -8.56 -51.50 5.01
CA CYS A 442 -9.02 -52.70 5.64
C CYS A 442 -10.15 -52.49 6.67
N CYS A 443 -10.04 -51.46 7.52
CA CYS A 443 -11.00 -51.23 8.60
C CYS A 443 -11.62 -49.82 8.62
N GLY A 444 -11.30 -48.96 7.66
CA GLY A 444 -11.82 -47.58 7.55
C GLY A 444 -11.32 -46.62 8.63
N GLU A 445 -10.29 -47.00 9.41
CA GLU A 445 -9.72 -46.12 10.44
C GLU A 445 -9.03 -44.92 9.82
N THR A 446 -9.25 -43.75 10.41
CA THR A 446 -8.55 -42.50 10.03
C THR A 446 -7.42 -42.24 11.02
N ILE A 447 -6.19 -42.12 10.53
CA ILE A 447 -4.98 -41.96 11.31
C ILE A 447 -4.41 -40.58 10.99
N VAL A 448 -4.19 -39.71 11.99
CA VAL A 448 -3.62 -38.38 11.80
C VAL A 448 -2.33 -38.26 12.61
N GLU A 449 -1.22 -38.29 11.92
CA GLU A 449 0.13 -38.34 12.53
C GLU A 449 1.10 -37.46 11.72
N GLU A 450 2.18 -36.97 12.40
CA GLU A 450 3.21 -36.15 11.76
C GLU A 450 4.01 -36.92 10.69
N ASN A 451 4.22 -38.21 10.92
CA ASN A 451 4.90 -39.09 10.00
C ASN A 451 3.95 -40.16 9.45
N ALA A 452 4.19 -40.60 8.23
CA ALA A 452 3.39 -41.64 7.63
C ALA A 452 3.45 -42.94 8.48
N PRO A 453 2.30 -43.47 8.94
CA PRO A 453 2.27 -44.69 9.74
C PRO A 453 2.63 -45.91 8.88
N GLU A 454 3.45 -46.81 9.40
CA GLU A 454 3.79 -48.06 8.72
C GLU A 454 2.61 -49.06 8.73
N ARG A 455 1.79 -49.03 9.79
CA ARG A 455 0.66 -49.94 10.00
C ARG A 455 -0.52 -49.21 10.66
N CYS A 456 -1.71 -49.68 10.34
CA CYS A 456 -2.94 -49.27 11.03
C CYS A 456 -2.88 -49.62 12.52
N PRO A 457 -3.03 -48.68 13.45
CA PRO A 457 -2.99 -48.96 14.89
C PRO A 457 -4.17 -49.85 15.37
N LYS A 458 -5.26 -49.88 14.61
CA LYS A 458 -6.48 -50.62 14.96
C LYS A 458 -6.48 -52.07 14.47
N CYS A 459 -6.04 -52.34 13.24
CA CYS A 459 -6.12 -53.68 12.65
C CYS A 459 -4.76 -54.21 12.19
N GLY A 460 -3.65 -53.48 12.31
CA GLY A 460 -2.31 -53.90 11.91
C GLY A 460 -2.03 -53.94 10.40
N SER A 461 -3.02 -53.62 9.56
CA SER A 461 -2.86 -53.59 8.08
C SER A 461 -1.83 -52.57 7.64
N THR A 462 -1.07 -52.90 6.59
CA THR A 462 -0.13 -52.01 5.89
C THR A 462 -0.80 -51.30 4.70
N ASN A 463 -2.04 -51.66 4.36
CA ASN A 463 -2.76 -51.04 3.26
C ASN A 463 -3.35 -49.71 3.71
N LEU A 464 -2.54 -48.68 3.63
CA LEU A 464 -2.84 -47.30 4.02
C LEU A 464 -2.65 -46.39 2.83
N HIS A 465 -3.55 -45.43 2.65
CA HIS A 465 -3.34 -44.33 1.71
C HIS A 465 -3.50 -42.99 2.39
N GLN A 466 -2.69 -42.04 1.99
CA GLN A 466 -2.76 -40.66 2.49
C GLN A 466 -3.88 -39.90 1.79
N ASP A 467 -4.52 -38.96 2.50
CA ASP A 467 -5.51 -38.04 1.95
C ASP A 467 -4.97 -37.35 0.68
N ASP A 468 -5.80 -37.24 -0.36
CA ASP A 468 -5.41 -36.65 -1.64
C ASP A 468 -5.49 -35.14 -1.66
N ASP A 469 -6.21 -34.55 -0.71
CA ASP A 469 -6.36 -33.11 -0.59
C ASP A 469 -5.10 -32.45 -0.01
N VAL A 470 -4.96 -31.17 -0.30
CA VAL A 470 -3.97 -30.29 0.31
C VAL A 470 -4.66 -29.27 1.21
N LEU A 471 -3.88 -28.65 2.10
CA LEU A 471 -4.36 -27.57 2.97
C LEU A 471 -4.53 -26.27 2.19
N ASP A 472 -5.48 -25.47 2.63
CA ASP A 472 -5.62 -24.08 2.25
C ASP A 472 -4.31 -23.31 2.48
N THR A 473 -3.87 -22.48 1.52
CA THR A 473 -2.64 -21.68 1.63
C THR A 473 -2.61 -20.83 2.90
N TRP A 474 -3.78 -20.35 3.33
CA TRP A 474 -3.90 -19.52 4.53
C TRP A 474 -3.64 -20.29 5.83
N PHE A 475 -3.66 -21.61 5.82
CA PHE A 475 -3.31 -22.43 6.98
C PHE A 475 -1.81 -22.32 7.27
N SER A 476 -0.96 -22.46 6.25
CA SER A 476 0.49 -22.28 6.39
C SER A 476 0.86 -20.83 6.62
N SER A 477 0.23 -19.90 5.86
CA SER A 477 0.51 -18.46 5.97
C SER A 477 0.14 -17.88 7.35
N GLY A 478 -0.86 -18.46 8.03
CA GLY A 478 -1.22 -18.08 9.40
C GLY A 478 -0.15 -18.40 10.46
N MET A 479 0.85 -19.24 10.12
CA MET A 479 1.96 -19.59 11.01
C MET A 479 3.24 -18.78 10.71
N TRP A 480 3.21 -17.90 9.72
CA TRP A 480 4.36 -17.20 9.19
C TRP A 480 5.23 -16.52 10.26
N PRO A 481 4.70 -15.80 11.27
CA PRO A 481 5.51 -15.12 12.28
C PRO A 481 6.41 -16.01 13.13
N PHE A 482 6.07 -17.28 13.30
CA PHE A 482 6.83 -18.19 14.14
C PHE A 482 7.45 -19.39 13.38
N SER A 483 6.80 -19.88 12.32
CA SER A 483 7.37 -20.97 11.51
C SER A 483 8.63 -20.55 10.77
N THR A 484 8.71 -19.28 10.34
CA THR A 484 9.87 -18.71 9.68
C THR A 484 11.07 -18.55 10.62
N LEU A 485 10.84 -18.41 11.91
CA LEU A 485 11.86 -18.29 12.96
C LEU A 485 12.29 -19.65 13.56
N GLY A 486 11.80 -20.75 12.95
CA GLY A 486 12.26 -22.11 13.25
C GLY A 486 11.35 -22.96 14.12
N TRP A 487 10.17 -22.44 14.55
CA TRP A 487 9.21 -23.31 15.25
C TRP A 487 8.86 -24.54 14.40
N PRO A 488 8.76 -25.78 15.00
CA PRO A 488 8.59 -26.12 16.41
C PRO A 488 9.87 -26.20 17.25
N ASP A 489 11.03 -25.96 16.67
CA ASP A 489 12.26 -25.97 17.43
C ASP A 489 12.38 -24.66 18.27
N LYS A 490 13.09 -24.75 19.40
CA LYS A 490 13.35 -23.60 20.28
C LYS A 490 14.63 -22.89 19.84
N THR A 491 14.57 -22.21 18.70
CA THR A 491 15.72 -21.50 18.13
C THR A 491 16.03 -20.20 18.89
N PRO A 492 17.26 -19.71 18.86
CA PRO A 492 17.62 -18.39 19.38
C PRO A 492 16.81 -17.28 18.71
N GLU A 493 16.59 -17.40 17.40
CA GLU A 493 15.82 -16.46 16.57
C GLU A 493 14.37 -16.36 17.04
N LEU A 494 13.71 -17.50 17.25
CA LEU A 494 12.34 -17.55 17.77
C LEU A 494 12.21 -16.87 19.13
N LYS A 495 13.20 -17.09 20.00
CA LYS A 495 13.22 -16.50 21.35
C LYS A 495 13.42 -14.98 21.30
N TYR A 496 14.21 -14.49 20.34
CA TYR A 496 14.61 -13.08 20.29
C TYR A 496 13.69 -12.21 19.42
N TYR A 497 13.25 -12.72 18.26
CA TYR A 497 12.48 -11.95 17.28
C TYR A 497 10.97 -12.15 17.36
N TYR A 498 10.47 -13.11 18.13
CA TYR A 498 9.03 -13.32 18.36
C TYR A 498 8.62 -12.79 19.75
N PRO A 499 7.50 -12.02 19.89
CA PRO A 499 6.61 -11.53 18.85
C PRO A 499 7.30 -10.59 17.85
N THR A 500 6.80 -10.53 16.60
CA THR A 500 7.28 -9.54 15.64
C THR A 500 6.79 -8.14 16.02
N SER A 501 7.52 -7.09 15.67
CA SER A 501 7.20 -5.72 16.14
C SER A 501 6.04 -5.11 15.35
N THR A 502 6.07 -5.27 14.04
CA THR A 502 5.08 -4.68 13.15
C THR A 502 4.75 -5.64 12.02
N LEU A 503 3.46 -5.77 11.74
CA LEU A 503 2.96 -6.39 10.53
C LEU A 503 2.44 -5.27 9.63
N ALA A 504 2.97 -5.13 8.41
CA ALA A 504 2.46 -4.20 7.42
C ALA A 504 1.77 -4.97 6.29
N THR A 505 0.57 -4.54 5.89
CA THR A 505 -0.16 -5.18 4.80
C THR A 505 -1.37 -4.37 4.35
N GLY A 506 -1.99 -4.76 3.22
CA GLY A 506 -3.24 -4.18 2.73
C GLY A 506 -4.46 -4.57 3.60
N TYR A 507 -5.47 -3.69 3.63
CA TYR A 507 -6.70 -3.93 4.40
C TYR A 507 -7.50 -5.16 3.93
N ASP A 508 -7.31 -5.61 2.71
CA ASP A 508 -7.97 -6.79 2.16
C ASP A 508 -7.44 -8.11 2.77
N LEU A 509 -6.29 -8.09 3.46
CA LEU A 509 -5.72 -9.25 4.15
C LEU A 509 -6.15 -9.40 5.62
N ILE A 510 -7.01 -8.53 6.14
CA ILE A 510 -7.46 -8.61 7.55
C ILE A 510 -8.09 -9.96 7.84
N PHE A 511 -9.00 -10.44 6.99
CA PHE A 511 -9.70 -11.71 7.21
C PHE A 511 -8.86 -12.93 6.83
N PHE A 512 -8.06 -12.80 5.76
CA PHE A 512 -7.32 -13.92 5.21
C PHE A 512 -6.10 -14.26 6.03
N TRP A 513 -5.35 -13.25 6.47
CA TRP A 513 -4.04 -13.44 7.03
C TRP A 513 -3.91 -12.95 8.48
N ILE A 514 -4.24 -11.70 8.75
CA ILE A 514 -4.06 -11.11 10.09
C ILE A 514 -4.82 -11.91 11.15
N ALA A 515 -6.11 -12.14 10.95
CA ALA A 515 -6.94 -12.86 11.90
C ALA A 515 -6.43 -14.28 12.19
N ARG A 516 -5.97 -14.99 11.15
CA ARG A 516 -5.41 -16.34 11.27
C ARG A 516 -4.07 -16.36 11.99
N MET A 517 -3.19 -15.40 11.72
CA MET A 517 -1.94 -15.28 12.47
C MET A 517 -2.18 -15.01 13.95
N ILE A 518 -3.14 -14.15 14.29
CA ILE A 518 -3.47 -13.87 15.70
C ILE A 518 -3.99 -15.14 16.39
N MET A 519 -4.93 -15.86 15.76
CA MET A 519 -5.47 -17.10 16.30
C MET A 519 -4.37 -18.16 16.52
N PHE A 520 -3.52 -18.38 15.52
CA PHE A 520 -2.47 -19.41 15.63
C PHE A 520 -1.34 -18.97 16.56
N GLY A 521 -0.94 -17.70 16.56
CA GLY A 521 0.06 -17.18 17.47
C GLY A 521 -0.34 -17.41 18.93
N LEU A 522 -1.53 -16.98 19.30
CA LEU A 522 -2.05 -17.16 20.67
C LEU A 522 -2.23 -18.64 21.03
N TYR A 523 -2.68 -19.47 20.10
CA TYR A 523 -2.91 -20.89 20.36
C TYR A 523 -1.61 -21.69 20.46
N VAL A 524 -0.68 -21.48 19.52
CA VAL A 524 0.56 -22.27 19.39
C VAL A 524 1.66 -21.76 20.30
N MET A 525 1.87 -20.44 20.30
CA MET A 525 2.96 -19.77 21.02
C MET A 525 2.56 -19.29 22.42
N GLY A 526 1.26 -19.15 22.68
CA GLY A 526 0.72 -18.60 23.93
C GLY A 526 0.91 -17.06 24.02
N ASP A 527 1.31 -16.41 22.95
CA ASP A 527 1.54 -14.99 22.87
C ASP A 527 1.08 -14.42 21.53
N VAL A 528 0.89 -13.07 21.46
CA VAL A 528 0.51 -12.38 20.24
C VAL A 528 1.60 -12.55 19.17
N PRO A 529 1.24 -12.64 17.87
CA PRO A 529 2.24 -12.79 16.82
C PRO A 529 2.96 -11.48 16.46
N PHE A 530 2.39 -10.34 16.80
CA PHE A 530 2.92 -8.98 16.53
C PHE A 530 2.23 -7.96 17.44
N ASP A 531 2.91 -6.82 17.67
CA ASP A 531 2.40 -5.75 18.52
C ASP A 531 1.52 -4.76 17.73
N THR A 532 1.94 -4.41 16.52
CA THR A 532 1.27 -3.42 15.68
C THR A 532 0.93 -3.99 14.31
N VAL A 533 -0.30 -3.72 13.86
CA VAL A 533 -0.77 -3.99 12.51
C VAL A 533 -0.88 -2.68 11.75
N TYR A 534 0.07 -2.42 10.86
CA TYR A 534 0.09 -1.24 10.01
C TYR A 534 -0.61 -1.54 8.68
N ILE A 535 -1.76 -0.90 8.48
CA ILE A 535 -2.60 -1.11 7.29
C ILE A 535 -2.35 0.00 6.28
N HIS A 536 -2.02 -0.38 5.06
CA HIS A 536 -1.97 0.53 3.91
C HIS A 536 -3.18 0.35 2.98
N GLY A 537 -3.44 1.35 2.14
CA GLY A 537 -4.45 1.30 1.09
C GLY A 537 -3.97 0.60 -0.17
N MET A 538 -4.86 0.48 -1.15
CA MET A 538 -4.56 -0.15 -2.44
C MET A 538 -4.04 0.88 -3.44
N VAL A 539 -3.14 0.46 -4.33
CA VAL A 539 -2.74 1.28 -5.47
C VAL A 539 -3.74 1.09 -6.61
N ARG A 540 -4.32 2.19 -7.06
CA ARG A 540 -5.29 2.27 -8.14
C ARG A 540 -4.71 3.00 -9.35
N ASP A 541 -5.27 2.78 -10.52
CA ASP A 541 -4.90 3.53 -11.72
C ASP A 541 -5.37 5.00 -11.65
N GLU A 542 -5.03 5.81 -12.64
CA GLU A 542 -5.41 7.23 -12.71
C GLU A 542 -6.92 7.47 -12.61
N GLN A 543 -7.74 6.51 -13.11
CA GLN A 543 -9.19 6.55 -13.07
C GLN A 543 -9.77 6.06 -11.74
N GLY A 544 -8.92 5.58 -10.80
CA GLY A 544 -9.32 5.05 -9.51
C GLY A 544 -9.79 3.59 -9.54
N ARG A 545 -9.54 2.85 -10.62
CA ARG A 545 -9.87 1.42 -10.75
C ARG A 545 -8.76 0.58 -10.12
N LYS A 546 -9.12 -0.57 -9.55
CA LYS A 546 -8.14 -1.55 -9.05
C LYS A 546 -7.23 -1.99 -10.21
N MET A 547 -5.91 -1.95 -9.99
CA MET A 547 -4.97 -2.47 -10.97
C MET A 547 -5.06 -4.00 -11.05
N SER A 548 -5.20 -4.53 -12.26
CA SER A 548 -5.21 -5.97 -12.49
C SER A 548 -4.64 -6.32 -13.87
N LYS A 549 -4.10 -7.53 -13.99
CA LYS A 549 -3.59 -8.04 -15.27
C LYS A 549 -4.71 -8.21 -16.29
N SER A 550 -5.93 -8.56 -15.85
CA SER A 550 -7.10 -8.75 -16.71
C SER A 550 -7.62 -7.45 -17.33
N LEU A 551 -7.44 -6.31 -16.64
CA LEU A 551 -7.79 -5.00 -17.16
C LEU A 551 -6.66 -4.35 -18.00
N GLY A 552 -5.48 -4.95 -18.03
CA GLY A 552 -4.31 -4.42 -18.73
C GLY A 552 -3.79 -3.08 -18.18
N ASN A 553 -4.20 -2.70 -16.96
CA ASN A 553 -3.80 -1.46 -16.28
C ASN A 553 -2.75 -1.67 -15.18
N GLY A 554 -2.20 -2.88 -15.07
CA GLY A 554 -1.12 -3.19 -14.14
C GLY A 554 0.22 -2.63 -14.64
N ILE A 555 0.93 -1.93 -13.73
CA ILE A 555 2.24 -1.33 -14.02
C ILE A 555 3.31 -2.17 -13.32
N ASP A 556 4.36 -2.56 -14.07
CA ASP A 556 5.53 -3.23 -13.50
C ASP A 556 6.44 -2.18 -12.82
N PRO A 557 6.73 -2.32 -11.52
CA PRO A 557 7.64 -1.41 -10.83
C PRO A 557 9.02 -1.31 -11.48
N LEU A 558 9.51 -2.39 -12.12
CA LEU A 558 10.83 -2.39 -12.78
C LEU A 558 10.89 -1.44 -13.98
N GLU A 559 9.79 -1.24 -14.70
CA GLU A 559 9.74 -0.28 -15.80
C GLU A 559 9.91 1.15 -15.28
N ILE A 560 9.26 1.45 -14.14
CA ILE A 560 9.36 2.76 -13.49
C ILE A 560 10.76 2.97 -12.90
N ILE A 561 11.32 1.95 -12.24
CA ILE A 561 12.69 2.01 -11.70
C ILE A 561 13.70 2.27 -12.82
N LYS A 562 13.54 1.59 -13.96
CA LYS A 562 14.43 1.77 -15.12
C LYS A 562 14.40 3.19 -15.68
N GLU A 563 13.25 3.86 -15.65
CA GLU A 563 13.06 5.20 -16.21
C GLU A 563 13.42 6.32 -15.22
N TYR A 564 13.07 6.15 -13.93
CA TYR A 564 13.14 7.22 -12.94
C TYR A 564 14.05 6.92 -11.74
N GLY A 565 14.51 5.68 -11.57
CA GLY A 565 15.23 5.20 -10.40
C GLY A 565 14.32 4.72 -9.27
N ALA A 566 14.87 3.83 -8.42
CA ALA A 566 14.14 3.25 -7.28
C ALA A 566 13.78 4.31 -6.24
N ASP A 567 14.67 5.25 -5.93
CA ASP A 567 14.41 6.32 -4.96
C ASP A 567 13.22 7.20 -5.38
N SER A 568 13.09 7.51 -6.68
CA SER A 568 11.97 8.29 -7.20
C SER A 568 10.65 7.55 -7.06
N LEU A 569 10.63 6.25 -7.31
CA LEU A 569 9.45 5.41 -7.11
C LEU A 569 9.06 5.36 -5.64
N ARG A 570 9.99 5.00 -4.75
CA ARG A 570 9.78 4.90 -3.29
C ARG A 570 9.23 6.19 -2.70
N PHE A 571 9.84 7.32 -3.03
CA PHE A 571 9.38 8.64 -2.59
C PHE A 571 7.96 8.95 -3.06
N SER A 572 7.65 8.67 -4.33
CA SER A 572 6.33 8.93 -4.90
C SER A 572 5.22 8.07 -4.28
N LEU A 573 5.55 6.85 -3.82
CA LEU A 573 4.63 5.93 -3.16
C LEU A 573 4.32 6.34 -1.71
N THR A 574 5.20 7.10 -1.06
CA THR A 574 5.03 7.48 0.35
C THR A 574 4.53 8.90 0.55
N SER A 575 4.80 9.82 -0.38
CA SER A 575 4.38 11.21 -0.25
C SER A 575 2.89 11.41 -0.53
N GLY A 576 2.23 12.22 0.31
CA GLY A 576 0.88 12.72 0.09
C GLY A 576 -0.25 11.67 0.18
N THR A 577 -0.03 10.52 0.82
CA THR A 577 -1.06 9.48 1.04
C THR A 577 -1.03 9.02 2.48
N ALA A 578 -2.12 9.26 3.20
CA ALA A 578 -2.24 8.85 4.60
C ALA A 578 -2.40 7.33 4.74
N ALA A 579 -2.00 6.79 5.90
CA ALA A 579 -2.13 5.36 6.22
C ALA A 579 -3.56 4.85 6.00
N GLY A 580 -3.69 3.66 5.43
CA GLY A 580 -4.97 2.99 5.15
C GLY A 580 -5.82 3.65 4.07
N THR A 581 -5.29 4.59 3.30
CA THR A 581 -6.02 5.28 2.22
C THR A 581 -5.53 4.79 0.87
N ASP A 582 -6.46 4.53 -0.06
CA ASP A 582 -6.12 4.14 -1.42
C ASP A 582 -5.36 5.24 -2.14
N MET A 583 -4.31 4.85 -2.85
CA MET A 583 -3.48 5.73 -3.64
C MET A 583 -3.83 5.63 -5.13
N ARG A 584 -3.96 6.77 -5.80
CA ARG A 584 -3.99 6.81 -7.28
C ARG A 584 -2.58 7.00 -7.80
N TYR A 585 -2.11 6.03 -8.58
CA TYR A 585 -0.83 6.15 -9.26
C TYR A 585 -0.88 7.25 -10.33
N GLN A 586 0.09 8.16 -10.29
CA GLN A 586 0.20 9.28 -11.21
C GLN A 586 1.67 9.40 -11.67
N PRO A 587 1.98 9.24 -12.97
CA PRO A 587 3.35 9.37 -13.49
C PRO A 587 4.01 10.70 -13.13
N LYS A 588 3.23 11.78 -13.10
CA LYS A 588 3.72 13.12 -12.72
C LYS A 588 4.28 13.19 -11.29
N LYS A 589 3.78 12.37 -10.36
CA LYS A 589 4.34 12.30 -9.00
C LYS A 589 5.74 11.68 -9.01
N VAL A 590 5.96 10.64 -9.82
CA VAL A 590 7.28 10.02 -9.97
C VAL A 590 8.27 10.98 -10.62
N GLU A 591 7.81 11.72 -11.63
CA GLU A 591 8.61 12.77 -12.27
C GLU A 591 9.00 13.88 -11.29
N ALA A 592 8.06 14.34 -10.44
CA ALA A 592 8.34 15.29 -9.38
C ALA A 592 9.37 14.76 -8.37
N ALA A 593 9.27 13.48 -8.00
CA ALA A 593 10.24 12.81 -7.12
C ALA A 593 11.65 12.76 -7.76
N ARG A 594 11.75 12.44 -9.06
CA ARG A 594 13.03 12.51 -9.80
C ARG A 594 13.61 13.95 -9.79
N ASN A 595 12.76 14.96 -9.96
CA ASN A 595 13.21 16.36 -9.92
C ASN A 595 13.72 16.72 -8.52
N PHE A 596 13.14 16.14 -7.46
CA PHE A 596 13.66 16.28 -6.10
C PHE A 596 15.03 15.61 -5.94
N CYS A 597 15.22 14.37 -6.43
CA CYS A 597 16.53 13.70 -6.47
C CYS A 597 17.58 14.63 -7.12
N ASN A 598 17.27 15.18 -8.29
CA ASN A 598 18.17 16.07 -8.99
C ASN A 598 18.50 17.35 -8.19
N LYS A 599 17.53 17.90 -7.46
CA LYS A 599 17.76 19.07 -6.62
C LYS A 599 18.66 18.76 -5.43
N VAL A 600 18.40 17.64 -4.74
CA VAL A 600 19.25 17.14 -3.63
C VAL A 600 20.67 16.92 -4.12
N TYR A 601 20.83 16.22 -5.25
CA TYR A 601 22.13 15.94 -5.83
C TYR A 601 22.91 17.21 -6.20
N ASN A 602 22.25 18.18 -6.84
CA ASN A 602 22.88 19.45 -7.21
C ASN A 602 23.29 20.30 -5.99
N ALA A 603 22.44 20.32 -4.95
CA ALA A 603 22.77 20.99 -3.70
C ALA A 603 23.98 20.35 -3.00
N SER A 604 24.02 19.01 -2.96
CA SER A 604 25.13 18.24 -2.41
C SER A 604 26.43 18.49 -3.20
N ARG A 605 26.33 18.48 -4.53
CA ARG A 605 27.46 18.82 -5.42
C ARG A 605 27.97 20.26 -5.16
N PHE A 606 27.06 21.23 -4.98
CA PHE A 606 27.44 22.59 -4.60
C PHE A 606 28.22 22.61 -3.28
N VAL A 607 27.73 21.94 -2.25
CA VAL A 607 28.42 21.83 -0.95
C VAL A 607 29.81 21.24 -1.16
N MET A 608 29.93 20.09 -1.80
CA MET A 608 31.20 19.39 -2.00
C MET A 608 32.21 20.21 -2.79
N MET A 609 31.79 20.92 -3.85
CA MET A 609 32.67 21.82 -4.63
C MET A 609 33.25 23.00 -3.82
N ASN A 610 32.61 23.34 -2.71
CA ASN A 610 33.01 24.45 -1.86
C ASN A 610 33.72 24.01 -0.57
N LEU A 611 33.93 22.70 -0.34
CA LEU A 611 34.63 22.21 0.86
C LEU A 611 36.14 22.57 0.84
N GLY A 612 36.74 22.64 -0.34
CA GLY A 612 38.19 22.80 -0.48
C GLY A 612 38.95 21.55 -0.01
N ASP A 613 40.25 21.67 0.16
CA ASP A 613 41.15 20.58 0.61
C ASP A 613 41.36 20.60 2.13
N GLY A 614 40.53 21.35 2.89
CA GLY A 614 40.74 21.60 4.31
C GLY A 614 40.03 20.59 5.21
N GLU A 615 40.59 20.41 6.41
CA GLU A 615 39.90 19.68 7.50
C GLU A 615 38.60 20.40 7.91
N LEU A 616 37.56 19.62 8.20
CA LEU A 616 36.33 20.15 8.76
C LEU A 616 36.49 20.31 10.27
N TYR A 617 36.31 21.56 10.72
CA TYR A 617 36.26 21.85 12.14
C TYR A 617 34.82 21.73 12.67
N PRO A 618 34.64 21.53 14.00
CA PRO A 618 33.34 21.66 14.63
C PRO A 618 32.72 23.04 14.36
N VAL A 619 31.39 23.12 14.38
CA VAL A 619 30.68 24.40 14.23
C VAL A 619 31.10 25.36 15.36
N ASP A 620 31.65 26.49 15.01
CA ASP A 620 32.01 27.56 15.97
C ASP A 620 30.82 28.49 16.23
N MET A 621 30.18 28.31 17.38
CA MET A 621 29.01 29.08 17.76
C MET A 621 29.31 30.57 18.04
N SER A 622 30.56 30.92 18.28
CA SER A 622 30.94 32.32 18.55
C SER A 622 30.92 33.23 17.31
N ILE A 623 30.98 32.63 16.11
CA ILE A 623 30.98 33.33 14.82
C ILE A 623 29.80 32.96 13.94
N THR A 624 28.80 32.23 14.46
CA THR A 624 27.55 31.91 13.76
C THR A 624 26.67 33.16 13.70
N ASP A 625 26.03 33.38 12.55
CA ASP A 625 25.08 34.44 12.39
C ASP A 625 23.60 33.97 12.45
N ILE A 626 22.65 34.88 12.17
CA ILE A 626 21.22 34.59 12.25
C ILE A 626 20.79 33.49 11.30
N ALA A 627 21.35 33.39 10.09
CA ALA A 627 20.98 32.34 9.12
C ALA A 627 21.52 30.97 9.55
N ASP A 628 22.70 30.91 10.15
CA ASP A 628 23.30 29.70 10.68
C ASP A 628 22.49 29.15 11.85
N LYS A 629 22.15 30.01 12.80
CA LYS A 629 21.34 29.66 13.96
C LYS A 629 19.94 29.18 13.54
N TRP A 630 19.37 29.86 12.54
CA TRP A 630 18.08 29.47 11.97
C TRP A 630 18.11 28.07 11.37
N ILE A 631 19.04 27.73 10.48
CA ILE A 631 19.05 26.45 9.81
C ILE A 631 19.37 25.29 10.78
N LEU A 632 20.23 25.52 11.78
CA LEU A 632 20.53 24.56 12.82
C LEU A 632 19.32 24.28 13.71
N HIS A 633 18.57 25.33 14.08
CA HIS A 633 17.34 25.20 14.85
C HIS A 633 16.26 24.46 14.05
N ARG A 634 16.08 24.81 12.78
CA ARG A 634 15.11 24.15 11.87
C ARG A 634 15.43 22.68 11.68
N LEU A 635 16.71 22.31 11.57
CA LEU A 635 17.13 20.92 11.49
C LEU A 635 16.70 20.12 12.74
N ASN A 636 16.83 20.71 13.94
CA ASN A 636 16.36 20.09 15.17
C ASN A 636 14.84 19.85 15.15
N GLU A 637 14.05 20.90 14.81
CA GLU A 637 12.59 20.78 14.70
C GLU A 637 12.17 19.69 13.70
N VAL A 638 12.86 19.62 12.56
CA VAL A 638 12.58 18.61 11.54
C VAL A 638 12.94 17.23 12.02
N ALA A 639 14.08 17.05 12.69
CA ALA A 639 14.49 15.75 13.23
C ALA A 639 13.48 15.23 14.27
N GLU A 640 13.02 16.07 15.18
CA GLU A 640 11.96 15.73 16.14
C GLU A 640 10.64 15.37 15.47
N ALA A 641 10.18 16.22 14.54
CA ALA A 641 8.90 16.01 13.84
C ALA A 641 8.91 14.74 12.98
N VAL A 642 10.01 14.48 12.26
CA VAL A 642 10.17 13.26 11.45
C VAL A 642 10.18 12.02 12.34
N THR A 643 10.89 12.05 13.44
CA THR A 643 10.94 10.94 14.41
C THR A 643 9.55 10.65 14.98
N ALA A 644 8.84 11.68 15.44
CA ALA A 644 7.49 11.53 15.97
C ALA A 644 6.51 10.95 14.93
N ASN A 645 6.58 11.42 13.68
CA ASN A 645 5.75 10.92 12.60
C ASN A 645 6.07 9.44 12.25
N LEU A 646 7.36 9.06 12.24
CA LEU A 646 7.74 7.66 11.99
C LEU A 646 7.29 6.74 13.13
N ASP A 647 7.40 7.17 14.39
CA ASP A 647 6.92 6.41 15.54
C ASP A 647 5.39 6.30 15.59
N SER A 648 4.68 7.26 14.98
CA SER A 648 3.21 7.24 14.82
C SER A 648 2.74 6.53 13.55
N PHE A 649 3.65 6.06 12.70
CA PHE A 649 3.36 5.48 11.38
C PHE A 649 2.77 6.47 10.36
N ASP A 650 2.98 7.76 10.54
CA ASP A 650 2.58 8.83 9.62
C ASP A 650 3.70 9.10 8.59
N LEU A 651 4.02 8.08 7.79
CA LEU A 651 5.18 8.10 6.88
C LEU A 651 5.10 9.25 5.85
N ASN A 652 3.90 9.58 5.40
CA ASN A 652 3.65 10.68 4.48
C ASN A 652 3.99 12.04 5.12
N LEU A 653 3.64 12.24 6.39
CA LEU A 653 3.96 13.49 7.09
C LEU A 653 5.46 13.60 7.37
N ALA A 654 6.12 12.48 7.67
CA ALA A 654 7.56 12.42 7.84
C ALA A 654 8.28 12.88 6.55
N VAL A 655 7.97 12.27 5.41
CA VAL A 655 8.63 12.59 4.13
C VAL A 655 8.32 14.00 3.65
N ASP A 656 7.12 14.51 3.87
CA ASP A 656 6.74 15.87 3.48
C ASP A 656 7.49 16.92 4.30
N LYS A 657 7.79 16.66 5.58
CA LYS A 657 8.64 17.51 6.42
C LYS A 657 10.08 17.57 5.92
N ILE A 658 10.66 16.40 5.61
CA ILE A 658 12.02 16.29 5.06
C ILE A 658 12.11 17.01 3.71
N TYR A 659 11.13 16.77 2.83
CA TYR A 659 11.05 17.42 1.52
C TYR A 659 11.03 18.94 1.64
N SER A 660 10.15 19.49 2.48
CA SER A 660 10.01 20.94 2.68
C SER A 660 11.29 21.56 3.22
N PHE A 661 11.92 20.91 4.20
CA PHE A 661 13.19 21.37 4.77
C PHE A 661 14.30 21.40 3.72
N ILE A 662 14.53 20.29 3.01
CA ILE A 662 15.61 20.21 2.02
C ILE A 662 15.36 21.14 0.86
N TRP A 663 14.14 21.10 0.28
CA TRP A 663 13.83 21.88 -0.93
C TRP A 663 13.83 23.36 -0.65
N THR A 664 13.08 23.80 0.35
CA THR A 664 12.81 25.22 0.59
C THR A 664 13.84 25.83 1.52
N GLU A 665 14.02 25.26 2.72
CA GLU A 665 14.82 25.91 3.76
C GLU A 665 16.31 25.78 3.47
N PHE A 666 16.80 24.55 3.18
CA PHE A 666 18.21 24.34 2.89
C PHE A 666 18.60 24.85 1.51
N CYS A 667 17.94 24.39 0.43
CA CYS A 667 18.37 24.71 -0.94
C CYS A 667 18.03 26.13 -1.38
N ASP A 668 16.76 26.57 -1.16
CA ASP A 668 16.31 27.87 -1.69
C ASP A 668 16.75 29.06 -0.82
N TRP A 669 16.92 28.84 0.50
CA TRP A 669 17.27 29.89 1.43
C TRP A 669 18.67 29.80 1.98
N TYR A 670 18.98 28.72 2.76
CA TYR A 670 20.25 28.70 3.49
C TYR A 670 21.48 28.73 2.57
N ILE A 671 21.49 27.91 1.51
CA ILE A 671 22.60 27.94 0.54
C ILE A 671 22.80 29.34 -0.03
N GLU A 672 21.73 30.04 -0.39
CA GLU A 672 21.85 31.40 -0.94
C GLU A 672 22.34 32.44 0.11
N MET A 673 21.92 32.27 1.37
CA MET A 673 22.37 33.09 2.50
C MET A 673 23.85 32.79 2.87
N ALA A 674 24.31 31.58 2.69
CA ALA A 674 25.68 31.16 2.96
C ALA A 674 26.71 31.68 1.94
N LYS A 675 26.30 31.89 0.65
CA LYS A 675 27.20 32.29 -0.45
C LYS A 675 28.05 33.53 -0.18
N PRO A 676 27.53 34.65 0.37
CA PRO A 676 28.35 35.83 0.63
C PRO A 676 29.53 35.56 1.55
N ARG A 677 29.35 34.76 2.59
CA ARG A 677 30.40 34.39 3.54
C ARG A 677 31.32 33.32 2.95
N LEU A 678 30.77 32.36 2.22
CA LEU A 678 31.51 31.28 1.57
C LEU A 678 32.50 31.81 0.52
N TYR A 679 32.17 32.91 -0.17
CA TYR A 679 33.01 33.62 -1.17
C TYR A 679 33.65 34.90 -0.66
N GLY A 680 33.50 35.21 0.64
CA GLY A 680 34.12 36.38 1.29
C GLY A 680 35.63 36.19 1.45
N GLU A 681 36.27 37.07 2.23
CA GLU A 681 37.70 37.04 2.49
C GLU A 681 38.05 36.47 3.87
N ASP A 682 37.06 36.31 4.76
CA ASP A 682 37.24 35.82 6.13
C ASP A 682 37.28 34.29 6.15
N GLU A 683 38.47 33.75 6.31
CA GLU A 683 38.69 32.28 6.30
C GLU A 683 38.01 31.56 7.49
N ALA A 684 37.88 32.23 8.64
CA ALA A 684 37.20 31.60 9.79
C ALA A 684 35.69 31.48 9.52
N GLN A 685 35.08 32.53 8.93
CA GLN A 685 33.66 32.47 8.48
C GLN A 685 33.45 31.43 7.39
N LYS A 686 34.37 31.32 6.42
CA LYS A 686 34.28 30.27 5.39
C LYS A 686 34.31 28.86 5.99
N ALA A 687 35.26 28.62 6.88
CA ALA A 687 35.42 27.32 7.55
C ALA A 687 34.15 26.97 8.34
N ASN A 688 33.60 27.91 9.09
CA ASN A 688 32.38 27.71 9.87
C ASN A 688 31.14 27.42 8.98
N VAL A 689 30.98 28.22 7.91
CA VAL A 689 29.87 27.95 6.95
C VAL A 689 30.02 26.60 6.29
N ARG A 690 31.23 26.15 5.92
CA ARG A 690 31.46 24.80 5.40
C ARG A 690 31.09 23.73 6.41
N ALA A 691 31.48 23.91 7.68
CA ALA A 691 31.11 22.98 8.76
C ALA A 691 29.59 22.86 8.93
N ILE A 692 28.86 23.99 8.91
CA ILE A 692 27.40 24.00 9.02
C ILE A 692 26.73 23.35 7.80
N LEU A 693 27.18 23.67 6.57
CA LEU A 693 26.66 23.05 5.34
C LEU A 693 26.81 21.53 5.38
N VAL A 694 27.96 21.01 5.79
CA VAL A 694 28.20 19.57 5.91
C VAL A 694 27.33 18.96 7.02
N HIS A 695 27.26 19.62 8.19
CA HIS A 695 26.41 19.15 9.30
C HIS A 695 24.94 19.02 8.88
N VAL A 696 24.39 20.07 8.27
CA VAL A 696 22.98 20.09 7.82
C VAL A 696 22.75 19.05 6.72
N LEU A 697 23.66 18.95 5.75
CA LEU A 697 23.53 18.00 4.65
C LEU A 697 23.60 16.56 5.14
N LYS A 698 24.56 16.21 6.02
CA LYS A 698 24.68 14.87 6.60
C LYS A 698 23.41 14.43 7.32
N ASN A 699 22.89 15.28 8.21
CA ASN A 699 21.68 14.96 8.96
C ASN A 699 20.43 14.93 8.06
N SER A 700 20.37 15.78 7.03
CA SER A 700 19.32 15.72 6.01
C SER A 700 19.34 14.38 5.26
N MET A 701 20.54 13.90 4.88
CA MET A 701 20.67 12.59 4.23
C MET A 701 20.25 11.45 5.15
N LYS A 702 20.61 11.50 6.43
CA LYS A 702 20.18 10.50 7.43
C LYS A 702 18.66 10.47 7.58
N LEU A 703 18.00 11.61 7.69
CA LEU A 703 16.53 11.69 7.80
C LEU A 703 15.83 11.20 6.51
N LEU A 704 16.40 11.47 5.35
CA LEU A 704 15.84 11.09 4.04
C LEU A 704 16.13 9.61 3.69
N HIS A 705 17.17 8.99 4.27
CA HIS A 705 17.67 7.68 3.90
C HIS A 705 16.60 6.56 3.91
N PRO A 706 15.69 6.47 4.87
CA PRO A 706 14.63 5.46 4.84
C PRO A 706 13.77 5.50 3.59
N PHE A 707 13.55 6.70 3.04
CA PHE A 707 12.70 6.94 1.86
C PHE A 707 13.46 6.79 0.53
N MET A 708 14.69 7.29 0.48
CA MET A 708 15.53 7.38 -0.72
C MET A 708 16.92 6.83 -0.44
N PRO A 709 17.07 5.50 -0.30
CA PRO A 709 18.29 4.91 0.23
C PRO A 709 19.53 5.06 -0.66
N PHE A 710 19.37 5.07 -1.98
CA PHE A 710 20.52 5.04 -2.89
C PHE A 710 21.20 6.40 -3.02
N ILE A 711 20.43 7.45 -3.32
CA ILE A 711 21.00 8.79 -3.47
C ILE A 711 21.59 9.29 -2.15
N THR A 712 20.95 8.97 -1.03
CA THR A 712 21.43 9.40 0.28
C THR A 712 22.71 8.69 0.69
N GLU A 713 22.85 7.40 0.40
CA GLU A 713 24.09 6.64 0.61
C GLU A 713 25.22 7.20 -0.27
N ASP A 714 24.97 7.41 -1.59
CA ASP A 714 25.99 7.93 -2.51
C ASP A 714 26.50 9.31 -2.09
N ILE A 715 25.61 10.20 -1.63
CA ILE A 715 25.99 11.52 -1.15
C ILE A 715 26.72 11.42 0.20
N TYR A 716 26.13 10.69 1.17
CA TYR A 716 26.64 10.61 2.54
C TYR A 716 28.07 10.07 2.60
N THR A 717 28.34 8.99 1.88
CA THR A 717 29.66 8.34 1.88
C THR A 717 30.78 9.17 1.26
N ARG A 718 30.41 10.22 0.48
CA ARG A 718 31.36 11.19 -0.10
C ARG A 718 31.66 12.37 0.83
N LEU A 719 30.84 12.59 1.87
CA LEU A 719 31.02 13.71 2.78
C LEU A 719 32.15 13.41 3.78
N PRO A 720 33.01 14.39 4.10
CA PRO A 720 34.12 14.16 5.00
C PRO A 720 33.65 13.78 6.40
N GLY A 721 34.34 12.83 7.05
CA GLY A 721 34.03 12.30 8.37
C GLY A 721 32.69 11.53 8.43
N SER A 722 32.28 10.88 7.34
CA SER A 722 31.14 9.97 7.29
C SER A 722 31.63 8.53 7.58
N GLU A 723 30.72 7.72 8.12
CA GLU A 723 30.92 6.28 8.29
C GLU A 723 30.89 5.59 6.92
N GLU A 724 31.28 4.31 6.87
CA GLU A 724 31.34 3.51 5.65
C GLU A 724 29.98 3.38 4.93
N THR A 725 28.89 3.44 5.69
CA THR A 725 27.51 3.43 5.22
C THR A 725 26.62 4.27 6.13
N ILE A 726 25.64 4.94 5.53
CA ILE A 726 24.63 5.70 6.27
C ILE A 726 23.71 4.78 7.08
N MET A 727 23.51 3.54 6.67
CA MET A 727 22.59 2.59 7.32
C MET A 727 22.96 2.24 8.77
N LEU A 728 24.25 2.25 9.08
CA LEU A 728 24.79 1.95 10.43
C LEU A 728 25.05 3.23 11.23
N SER A 729 24.86 4.40 10.63
CA SER A 729 25.01 5.67 11.34
C SER A 729 23.84 5.91 12.30
N ALA A 730 24.10 6.63 13.39
CA ALA A 730 23.06 6.98 14.35
C ALA A 730 22.00 7.90 13.74
N TRP A 731 20.72 7.62 14.07
CA TRP A 731 19.59 8.47 13.71
C TRP A 731 19.75 9.87 14.31
N PRO A 732 19.47 10.94 13.54
CA PRO A 732 19.58 12.31 14.03
C PRO A 732 18.65 12.58 15.21
N LYS A 733 19.21 13.18 16.25
CA LYS A 733 18.47 13.66 17.43
C LYS A 733 18.64 15.17 17.54
N ALA A 734 17.62 15.84 18.07
CA ALA A 734 17.73 17.26 18.38
C ALA A 734 18.86 17.50 19.39
N ASP A 735 19.69 18.53 19.13
CA ASP A 735 20.77 18.97 19.99
C ASP A 735 20.38 20.30 20.66
N ALA A 736 20.32 20.31 21.99
CA ALA A 736 19.98 21.51 22.74
C ALA A 736 20.96 22.69 22.49
N ALA A 737 22.19 22.41 22.07
CA ALA A 737 23.17 23.43 21.70
C ALA A 737 22.76 24.19 20.43
N PHE A 738 21.89 23.65 19.61
CA PHE A 738 21.37 24.25 18.37
C PHE A 738 19.93 24.74 18.51
N SER A 739 19.47 25.09 19.70
CA SER A 739 18.14 25.62 19.94
C SER A 739 18.15 27.16 19.98
N PHE A 740 17.65 27.80 18.92
CA PHE A 740 17.65 29.26 18.72
C PHE A 740 16.28 29.79 18.28
N PRO A 741 15.21 29.66 19.07
CA PRO A 741 13.86 30.02 18.64
C PRO A 741 13.68 31.52 18.32
N ALA A 742 14.38 32.41 19.01
CA ALA A 742 14.32 33.83 18.77
C ALA A 742 14.99 34.22 17.42
N GLU A 743 16.17 33.68 17.15
CA GLU A 743 16.88 33.90 15.90
C GLU A 743 16.15 33.25 14.72
N ALA A 744 15.52 32.08 14.94
CA ALA A 744 14.70 31.44 13.92
C ALA A 744 13.49 32.30 13.54
N ALA A 745 12.75 32.83 14.50
CA ALA A 745 11.63 33.73 14.25
C ALA A 745 12.07 35.01 13.53
N ALA A 746 13.25 35.54 13.87
CA ALA A 746 13.80 36.71 13.19
C ALA A 746 14.21 36.42 11.73
N ALA A 747 14.79 35.23 11.46
CA ALA A 747 15.12 34.80 10.10
C ALA A 747 13.86 34.55 9.26
N ASP A 748 12.80 33.96 9.84
CA ASP A 748 11.51 33.82 9.16
C ASP A 748 10.93 35.20 8.76
N GLY A 749 10.97 36.19 9.65
CA GLY A 749 10.56 37.55 9.37
C GLY A 749 11.42 38.23 8.28
N LEU A 750 12.73 37.95 8.24
CA LEU A 750 13.60 38.40 7.14
C LEU A 750 13.16 37.79 5.81
N MET A 751 12.90 36.49 5.77
CA MET A 751 12.46 35.80 4.55
C MET A 751 11.12 36.34 4.06
N ASP A 752 10.19 36.62 4.96
CA ASP A 752 8.90 37.25 4.61
C ASP A 752 9.10 38.66 4.01
N MET A 753 9.97 39.45 4.60
CA MET A 753 10.34 40.78 4.07
C MET A 753 10.96 40.66 2.67
N VAL A 754 11.89 39.73 2.47
CA VAL A 754 12.49 39.46 1.14
C VAL A 754 11.42 39.04 0.12
N ARG A 755 10.49 38.16 0.48
CA ARG A 755 9.37 37.73 -0.40
C ARG A 755 8.49 38.93 -0.75
N ALA A 756 8.11 39.75 0.24
CA ALA A 756 7.27 40.91 0.05
C ALA A 756 7.95 41.96 -0.88
N ILE A 757 9.24 42.24 -0.67
CA ILE A 757 10.00 43.14 -1.54
C ILE A 757 10.08 42.55 -2.97
N ARG A 758 10.39 41.29 -3.14
CA ARG A 758 10.45 40.64 -4.46
C ARG A 758 9.11 40.68 -5.19
N ASN A 759 8.00 40.44 -4.50
CA ASN A 759 6.66 40.49 -5.06
C ASN A 759 6.32 41.88 -5.59
N VAL A 760 6.53 42.91 -4.76
CA VAL A 760 6.30 44.31 -5.19
C VAL A 760 7.20 44.71 -6.36
N ARG A 761 8.48 44.32 -6.32
CA ARG A 761 9.39 44.56 -7.45
C ARG A 761 8.94 43.86 -8.74
N ALA A 762 8.39 42.66 -8.64
CA ALA A 762 7.84 41.93 -9.78
C ALA A 762 6.55 42.55 -10.32
N GLU A 763 5.63 42.96 -9.44
CA GLU A 763 4.41 43.70 -9.80
C GLU A 763 4.71 45.04 -10.52
N MET A 764 5.78 45.70 -10.08
CA MET A 764 6.24 46.94 -10.68
C MET A 764 7.16 46.74 -11.90
N ASN A 765 7.40 45.48 -12.32
CA ASN A 765 8.32 45.13 -13.41
C ASN A 765 9.75 45.71 -13.22
N VAL A 766 10.24 45.81 -12.00
CA VAL A 766 11.59 46.30 -11.69
C VAL A 766 12.63 45.30 -12.20
N PRO A 767 13.57 45.70 -13.07
CA PRO A 767 14.64 44.82 -13.53
C PRO A 767 15.46 44.25 -12.38
N SER A 768 15.81 42.94 -12.47
CA SER A 768 16.54 42.25 -11.40
C SER A 768 17.90 42.90 -11.05
N ALA A 769 18.56 43.53 -12.02
CA ALA A 769 19.84 44.23 -11.82
C ALA A 769 19.68 45.58 -11.14
N LYS A 770 18.48 46.17 -11.11
CA LYS A 770 18.26 47.48 -10.49
C LYS A 770 18.17 47.33 -8.98
N ARG A 771 18.96 48.12 -8.26
CA ARG A 771 19.00 48.13 -6.80
C ARG A 771 18.40 49.40 -6.26
N ALA A 772 17.78 49.32 -5.08
CA ALA A 772 17.17 50.48 -4.39
C ALA A 772 17.54 50.46 -2.92
N HIS A 773 17.62 51.67 -2.32
CA HIS A 773 17.75 51.82 -0.88
C HIS A 773 16.51 51.23 -0.16
N VAL A 774 16.71 50.49 0.93
CA VAL A 774 15.65 49.96 1.77
C VAL A 774 15.75 50.53 3.17
N THR A 775 14.73 51.26 3.61
CA THR A 775 14.63 51.73 4.99
C THR A 775 13.67 50.84 5.76
N ILE A 776 14.13 50.19 6.81
CA ILE A 776 13.30 49.40 7.68
C ILE A 776 12.89 50.23 8.90
N VAL A 777 11.60 50.40 9.08
CA VAL A 777 11.01 50.97 10.29
C VAL A 777 10.54 49.80 11.18
N THR A 778 11.09 49.76 12.37
CA THR A 778 10.84 48.65 13.30
C THR A 778 10.71 49.16 14.74
N ASN A 779 10.49 48.27 15.69
CA ASN A 779 10.47 48.58 17.12
C ASN A 779 11.81 48.22 17.79
N ALA A 780 12.03 48.65 19.01
CA ALA A 780 13.27 48.45 19.75
C ALA A 780 13.56 46.92 19.98
N ALA A 781 12.54 46.06 20.02
CA ALA A 781 12.74 44.63 20.21
C ALA A 781 13.33 43.96 18.95
N ASN A 782 12.94 44.40 17.78
CA ASN A 782 13.35 43.82 16.49
C ASN A 782 14.56 44.58 15.84
N GLU A 783 15.03 45.68 16.41
CA GLU A 783 16.09 46.50 15.82
C GLU A 783 17.38 45.70 15.56
N ALA A 784 17.82 44.88 16.53
CA ALA A 784 19.01 44.05 16.40
C ALA A 784 18.85 42.99 15.29
N ALA A 785 17.69 42.38 15.20
CA ALA A 785 17.37 41.43 14.14
C ALA A 785 17.34 42.07 12.75
N CYS A 786 16.75 43.27 12.61
CA CYS A 786 16.72 44.01 11.36
C CYS A 786 18.13 44.44 10.91
N ARG A 787 19.01 44.83 11.85
CA ARG A 787 20.42 45.14 11.53
C ARG A 787 21.20 43.92 11.07
N ALA A 788 20.97 42.75 11.70
CA ALA A 788 21.56 41.46 11.29
C ALA A 788 21.03 41.01 9.92
N ALA A 789 19.80 41.36 9.57
CA ALA A 789 19.16 41.05 8.30
C ALA A 789 19.68 41.87 7.10
N ALA A 790 20.27 43.05 7.33
CA ALA A 790 20.66 43.98 6.28
C ALA A 790 21.56 43.38 5.17
N PRO A 791 22.61 42.58 5.45
CA PRO A 791 23.45 41.97 4.41
C PRO A 791 22.64 41.02 3.48
N TYR A 792 21.65 40.37 4.03
CA TYR A 792 20.79 39.42 3.28
C TYR A 792 19.81 40.16 2.35
N LEU A 793 19.25 41.28 2.79
CA LEU A 793 18.41 42.15 1.95
C LEU A 793 19.18 42.68 0.75
N ASN A 794 20.45 43.05 0.94
CA ASN A 794 21.30 43.49 -0.17
C ASN A 794 21.44 42.38 -1.24
N LYS A 795 21.62 41.16 -0.83
CA LYS A 795 21.82 40.01 -1.73
C LYS A 795 20.50 39.50 -2.31
N LEU A 796 19.50 39.30 -1.45
CA LEU A 796 18.31 38.54 -1.79
C LEU A 796 17.15 39.43 -2.25
N ALA A 797 17.04 40.65 -1.79
CA ALA A 797 15.96 41.59 -2.14
C ALA A 797 16.36 42.65 -3.14
N GLY A 798 17.64 42.69 -3.55
CA GLY A 798 18.17 43.70 -4.46
C GLY A 798 18.26 45.10 -3.84
N ALA A 799 18.52 45.17 -2.54
CA ALA A 799 18.82 46.42 -1.89
C ALA A 799 20.22 46.92 -2.29
N SER A 800 20.38 48.26 -2.48
CA SER A 800 21.67 48.90 -2.63
C SER A 800 22.33 49.15 -1.27
N THR A 801 21.58 49.67 -0.32
CA THR A 801 21.90 49.89 1.08
C THR A 801 20.66 49.65 1.93
N VAL A 802 20.88 49.34 3.20
CA VAL A 802 19.78 49.11 4.17
C VAL A 802 19.98 50.00 5.37
N SER A 803 18.98 50.78 5.74
CA SER A 803 18.95 51.55 6.98
C SER A 803 17.84 51.01 7.90
N VAL A 804 18.09 51.07 9.21
CA VAL A 804 17.13 50.62 10.23
C VAL A 804 16.86 51.79 11.18
N GLN A 805 15.60 52.12 11.38
CA GLN A 805 15.16 53.20 12.24
C GLN A 805 13.89 52.85 13.03
N LEU A 806 13.60 53.58 14.10
CA LEU A 806 12.48 53.29 15.01
C LEU A 806 11.21 54.09 14.69
N ASP A 807 11.30 55.08 13.80
CA ASP A 807 10.15 55.89 13.37
C ASP A 807 10.19 56.15 11.85
N LYS A 808 9.16 56.80 11.32
CA LYS A 808 9.02 57.11 9.88
C LYS A 808 9.65 58.44 9.46
N SER A 809 10.51 59.02 10.29
CA SER A 809 11.14 60.33 9.95
C SER A 809 12.07 60.20 8.74
N GLY A 810 11.99 61.16 7.85
CA GLY A 810 12.83 61.19 6.63
C GLY A 810 12.43 60.26 5.50
N ILE A 811 11.34 59.50 5.64
CA ILE A 811 10.81 58.61 4.57
C ILE A 811 10.01 59.43 3.57
N ASP A 812 10.31 59.27 2.28
CA ASP A 812 9.56 59.86 1.18
C ASP A 812 8.10 59.39 1.23
N ARG A 813 7.15 60.34 1.10
CA ARG A 813 5.72 60.02 1.08
C ARG A 813 5.31 59.09 -0.07
N ASN A 814 6.08 59.07 -1.15
CA ASN A 814 5.88 58.25 -2.32
C ASN A 814 6.70 56.95 -2.27
N ALA A 815 7.35 56.63 -1.17
CA ALA A 815 8.09 55.40 -1.02
C ALA A 815 7.14 54.20 -1.05
N VAL A 816 7.52 53.14 -1.78
CA VAL A 816 6.81 51.87 -1.79
C VAL A 816 7.08 51.17 -0.49
N SER A 817 6.05 50.72 0.23
CA SER A 817 6.20 50.03 1.49
C SER A 817 5.73 48.57 1.41
N VAL A 818 6.37 47.72 2.20
CA VAL A 818 5.98 46.31 2.46
C VAL A 818 6.04 46.06 3.96
N VAL A 819 5.10 45.25 4.45
CA VAL A 819 5.01 44.93 5.87
C VAL A 819 5.44 43.49 6.10
N SER A 820 6.20 43.25 7.14
CA SER A 820 6.59 41.93 7.63
C SER A 820 6.50 41.85 9.17
N THR A 821 6.75 40.71 9.76
CA THR A 821 6.81 40.55 11.22
C THR A 821 7.99 41.33 11.87
N LEU A 822 9.03 41.66 11.12
CA LEU A 822 10.18 42.44 11.61
C LEU A 822 9.91 43.93 11.59
N GLY A 823 8.98 44.40 10.78
CA GLY A 823 8.70 45.80 10.58
C GLY A 823 8.20 46.15 9.18
N GLU A 824 8.20 47.40 8.86
CA GLU A 824 7.80 47.96 7.56
C GLU A 824 9.02 48.41 6.77
N ALA A 825 9.21 47.87 5.57
CA ALA A 825 10.34 48.26 4.71
C ALA A 825 9.87 49.20 3.61
N PHE A 826 10.58 50.29 3.42
CA PHE A 826 10.31 51.38 2.48
C PHE A 826 11.40 51.44 1.40
N MET A 827 10.98 51.64 0.16
CA MET A 827 11.86 51.78 -1.00
C MET A 827 11.50 53.05 -1.79
N PRO A 828 12.42 53.94 -2.06
CA PRO A 828 12.13 55.11 -2.89
C PRO A 828 11.68 54.73 -4.29
N MET A 829 10.54 55.25 -4.74
CA MET A 829 9.93 54.92 -6.02
C MET A 829 10.86 55.25 -7.21
N ASN A 830 11.57 56.35 -7.18
CA ASN A 830 12.50 56.78 -8.21
C ASN A 830 13.72 55.85 -8.38
N GLU A 831 14.05 55.10 -7.31
CA GLU A 831 15.11 54.09 -7.39
C GLU A 831 14.58 52.74 -7.94
N LEU A 832 13.29 52.49 -7.83
CA LEU A 832 12.68 51.26 -8.35
C LEU A 832 12.39 51.35 -9.86
N ILE A 833 11.83 52.46 -10.31
CA ILE A 833 11.45 52.65 -11.72
C ILE A 833 12.01 53.95 -12.25
N ASP A 834 12.30 53.99 -13.54
CA ASP A 834 12.53 55.21 -14.27
C ASP A 834 11.18 55.76 -14.71
N ILE A 835 10.66 56.73 -13.94
CA ILE A 835 9.30 57.22 -14.11
C ILE A 835 9.08 57.72 -15.57
N ALA A 836 10.07 58.35 -16.17
CA ALA A 836 9.97 58.85 -17.54
C ALA A 836 9.85 57.69 -18.56
N LYS A 837 10.72 56.68 -18.43
CA LYS A 837 10.65 55.50 -19.32
C LYS A 837 9.40 54.67 -19.10
N GLU A 838 8.94 54.55 -17.86
CA GLU A 838 7.72 53.82 -17.57
C GLU A 838 6.46 54.57 -18.07
N LEU A 839 6.41 55.86 -17.93
CA LEU A 839 5.36 56.69 -18.55
C LEU A 839 5.36 56.54 -20.07
N ASP A 840 6.54 56.50 -20.71
CA ASP A 840 6.67 56.26 -22.14
C ASP A 840 6.14 54.85 -22.54
N ARG A 841 6.46 53.83 -21.74
CA ARG A 841 5.96 52.49 -21.95
C ARG A 841 4.45 52.40 -21.79
N LEU A 842 3.93 52.94 -20.69
CA LEU A 842 2.49 53.00 -20.42
C LEU A 842 1.74 53.80 -21.48
N ALA A 843 2.34 54.87 -22.02
CA ALA A 843 1.75 55.61 -23.14
C ALA A 843 1.66 54.75 -24.43
N LYS A 844 2.67 53.90 -24.68
CA LYS A 844 2.62 52.94 -25.83
C LYS A 844 1.56 51.88 -25.61
N ASP A 845 1.52 51.32 -24.38
CA ASP A 845 0.50 50.32 -24.03
C ASP A 845 -0.92 50.90 -24.08
N ARG A 846 -1.12 52.13 -23.58
CA ARG A 846 -2.37 52.89 -23.71
C ARG A 846 -2.80 53.02 -25.17
N LYS A 847 -1.87 53.43 -26.04
CA LYS A 847 -2.15 53.52 -27.49
C LYS A 847 -2.53 52.23 -28.13
N HIS A 848 -1.89 51.13 -27.72
CA HIS A 848 -2.23 49.80 -28.16
C HIS A 848 -3.66 49.40 -27.74
N TRP A 849 -3.99 49.54 -26.46
CA TRP A 849 -5.31 49.19 -25.96
C TRP A 849 -6.41 50.12 -26.47
N GLN A 850 -6.13 51.39 -26.69
CA GLN A 850 -7.05 52.32 -27.40
C GLN A 850 -7.34 51.86 -28.82
N SER A 851 -6.31 51.34 -29.53
CA SER A 851 -6.49 50.76 -30.87
C SER A 851 -7.33 49.51 -30.82
N GLU A 852 -7.12 48.62 -29.81
CA GLU A 852 -7.92 47.40 -29.64
C GLU A 852 -9.40 47.70 -29.31
N VAL A 853 -9.66 48.70 -28.43
CA VAL A 853 -11.02 49.19 -28.16
C VAL A 853 -11.65 49.71 -29.42
N SER A 854 -10.98 50.59 -30.18
CA SER A 854 -11.50 51.15 -31.44
C SER A 854 -11.76 50.09 -32.49
N ARG A 855 -10.90 49.05 -32.58
CA ARG A 855 -11.05 47.94 -33.51
C ARG A 855 -12.26 47.10 -33.16
N ALA A 856 -12.43 46.73 -31.87
CA ALA A 856 -13.56 45.93 -31.42
C ALA A 856 -14.88 46.72 -31.50
N GLU A 857 -14.89 48.01 -31.14
CA GLU A 857 -16.07 48.88 -31.35
C GLU A 857 -16.43 49.06 -32.83
N GLY A 858 -15.41 49.24 -33.70
CA GLY A 858 -15.62 49.31 -35.14
C GLY A 858 -16.26 48.06 -35.72
N LYS A 859 -15.88 46.87 -35.24
CA LYS A 859 -16.52 45.60 -35.62
C LYS A 859 -17.94 45.51 -35.09
N LEU A 860 -18.18 45.81 -33.85
CA LEU A 860 -19.47 45.73 -33.17
C LEU A 860 -20.48 46.79 -33.64
N ASN A 861 -20.01 47.92 -34.18
CA ASN A 861 -20.81 48.96 -34.79
C ASN A 861 -21.12 48.69 -36.29
N ASN A 862 -20.46 47.72 -36.93
CA ASN A 862 -20.67 47.38 -38.31
C ASN A 862 -21.92 46.48 -38.46
N GLN A 863 -23.03 47.05 -38.96
CA GLN A 863 -24.28 46.32 -39.16
C GLN A 863 -24.13 45.12 -40.11
N GLY A 864 -23.20 45.19 -41.07
CA GLY A 864 -22.93 44.05 -41.99
C GLY A 864 -22.21 42.89 -41.29
N PHE A 865 -21.39 43.17 -40.28
CA PHE A 865 -20.76 42.17 -39.42
C PHE A 865 -21.78 41.50 -38.48
N LEU A 866 -22.60 42.32 -37.78
CA LEU A 866 -23.63 41.82 -36.85
C LEU A 866 -24.68 40.97 -37.53
N ALA A 867 -25.01 41.28 -38.82
CA ALA A 867 -26.00 40.50 -39.57
C ALA A 867 -25.48 39.19 -40.15
N LYS A 868 -24.14 38.97 -40.24
CA LYS A 868 -23.53 37.82 -40.90
C LYS A 868 -22.71 36.94 -39.96
N ALA A 869 -22.25 37.46 -38.81
CA ALA A 869 -21.42 36.71 -37.89
C ALA A 869 -22.26 35.81 -36.95
N PRO A 870 -21.81 34.59 -36.65
CA PRO A 870 -22.45 33.75 -35.64
C PRO A 870 -22.48 34.44 -34.26
N GLU A 871 -23.57 34.25 -33.51
CA GLU A 871 -23.78 34.88 -32.20
C GLU A 871 -22.59 34.68 -31.23
N LYS A 872 -22.00 33.50 -31.27
CA LYS A 872 -20.78 33.20 -30.49
C LYS A 872 -19.59 34.12 -30.81
N VAL A 873 -19.40 34.46 -32.08
CA VAL A 873 -18.31 35.35 -32.52
C VAL A 873 -18.58 36.80 -32.11
N VAL A 874 -19.85 37.21 -32.12
CA VAL A 874 -20.24 38.55 -31.63
C VAL A 874 -20.02 38.64 -30.13
N GLU A 875 -20.32 37.61 -29.34
CA GLU A 875 -20.12 37.56 -27.89
C GLU A 875 -18.62 37.53 -27.53
N GLU A 876 -17.82 36.81 -28.31
CA GLU A 876 -16.34 36.83 -28.15
C GLU A 876 -15.77 38.25 -28.44
N GLU A 877 -16.25 38.97 -29.44
CA GLU A 877 -15.79 40.32 -29.69
C GLU A 877 -16.31 41.34 -28.64
N ARG A 878 -17.49 41.12 -28.03
CA ARG A 878 -17.96 41.90 -26.87
C ARG A 878 -17.07 41.66 -25.64
N SER A 879 -16.76 40.42 -25.36
CA SER A 879 -15.85 40.04 -24.24
C SER A 879 -14.46 40.64 -24.43
N LYS A 880 -13.93 40.72 -25.68
CA LYS A 880 -12.65 41.39 -25.98
C LYS A 880 -12.76 42.89 -25.77
N LEU A 881 -13.88 43.50 -26.14
CA LEU A 881 -14.09 44.94 -25.92
C LEU A 881 -14.09 45.29 -24.42
N GLU A 882 -14.82 44.53 -23.62
CA GLU A 882 -14.90 44.73 -22.17
C GLU A 882 -13.53 44.59 -21.53
N LYS A 883 -12.80 43.52 -21.88
CA LYS A 883 -11.40 43.32 -21.39
C LYS A 883 -10.49 44.47 -21.82
N ALA A 884 -10.60 44.92 -23.07
CA ALA A 884 -9.76 46.02 -23.54
C ALA A 884 -10.09 47.36 -22.84
N LYS A 885 -11.36 47.65 -22.56
CA LYS A 885 -11.80 48.80 -21.78
C LYS A 885 -11.33 48.75 -20.34
N GLU A 886 -11.41 47.58 -19.71
CA GLU A 886 -10.91 47.36 -18.33
C GLU A 886 -9.41 47.59 -18.26
N MET A 887 -8.66 47.04 -19.24
CA MET A 887 -7.20 47.24 -19.29
C MET A 887 -6.82 48.68 -19.55
N LEU A 888 -7.55 49.39 -20.43
CA LEU A 888 -7.33 50.80 -20.70
C LEU A 888 -7.57 51.66 -19.47
N ALA A 889 -8.68 51.43 -18.75
CA ALA A 889 -9.00 52.14 -17.51
C ALA A 889 -7.95 51.94 -16.43
N LYS A 890 -7.46 50.71 -16.25
CA LYS A 890 -6.35 50.40 -15.32
C LYS A 890 -5.07 51.12 -15.71
N LEU A 891 -4.73 51.18 -17.03
CA LEU A 891 -3.55 51.89 -17.51
C LEU A 891 -3.66 53.40 -17.32
N GLU A 892 -4.82 54.00 -17.59
CA GLU A 892 -5.06 55.43 -17.41
C GLU A 892 -4.98 55.82 -15.91
N ALA A 893 -5.56 55.03 -15.04
CA ALA A 893 -5.41 55.24 -13.59
C ALA A 893 -3.93 55.17 -13.16
N ARG A 894 -3.17 54.18 -13.69
CA ARG A 894 -1.75 54.06 -13.39
C ARG A 894 -0.90 55.20 -13.93
N ILE A 895 -1.21 55.69 -15.15
CA ILE A 895 -0.53 56.88 -15.71
C ILE A 895 -0.82 58.11 -14.87
N ALA A 896 -2.08 58.32 -14.45
CA ALA A 896 -2.46 59.45 -13.62
C ALA A 896 -1.76 59.43 -12.25
N GLU A 897 -1.69 58.25 -11.64
CA GLU A 897 -0.94 58.02 -10.40
C GLU A 897 0.54 58.41 -10.59
N MET A 898 1.19 57.93 -11.64
CA MET A 898 2.60 58.17 -11.91
C MET A 898 2.91 59.62 -12.33
N GLN A 899 1.95 60.31 -12.90
CA GLN A 899 2.11 61.74 -13.23
C GLN A 899 1.90 62.65 -12.02
N SER A 900 1.25 62.18 -10.97
CA SER A 900 1.07 62.88 -9.69
C SER A 900 2.26 62.71 -8.73
N MET A 901 3.15 61.79 -9.04
CA MET A 901 4.40 61.52 -8.33
C MET A 901 5.54 62.41 -8.88
#